data_0ac681ed26bbdd83d6dc9c05e78d2df8
#
_entry.id   0ac681ed26bbdd83d6dc9c05e78d2df8
#
_cell.length_a   1.000
_cell.length_b   1.000
_cell.length_c   1.000
_cell.angle_alpha   90.00
_cell.angle_beta   90.00
_cell.angle_gamma   90.00
#
_symmetry.space_group_name_H-M   'P 1'
#
loop_
_entity.id
_entity.type
_entity.pdbx_description
1 polymer ?
#
loop_
_entity_poly.entity_id
_entity_poly.type
_entity_poly.pdbx_seq_one_letter_code
_entity_poly.pdbx_strand_id
1 'polypeptide(L)'
;MARHLVIGNGKLLVNLDQHCFIRDIYYPYVGQLNHVGGHYCRFGIWIGGAFSWLDEPEWKFEMDYIEDSLVTNIIAKHEGLDVELHINDGIHQRECIYIKRVVIRNRRNEPREARLFFHQDLMIEGSEVGDTAAYYPENNTLFHYKRSNYFMFSGSTDEGGIMQYSTGIKRFHSAEGTWRDAEDGALMGNTIAQGSVDSTISLRTIVPPNSEKTVYYWMSIGSNLEEVKALNQYVQENHPEKLLSRMVIYWKHWLRRAEQDTYDLPKGVVRMFKHSLLLVRTQVDERGAILAANDTDILQYNRDHYSYMWPRDGALIAEAMSLAGYQSVIAPFFTFCAQALSPEGYLYHKYNPDGTVGSSWHPYIVQGSRRLPIQEDETALVLFALWQDYSRNQVIELPQSLYSNLIRKAASFLSEYIEPSLALPLPSYDLWEERYGIWTYTASSVYAGLMAAAFFTELFGDYERSDHYKNTANTIKQGMLTHLWDEETGRFARGLIQKDNRWVKDMTLESSMFGIWEFGVLPVHDDKVIRTMRAIKEGLQIRTDIGGIARYTNDYYFQQSSEIEKVPGNPWIICTLWVANFEIDSASTLADLEGPKRTLQWVVDHALPSGVLPEQLNPHDGTPLSVAPLTWSHATFVQSVSKYTAKYKQLLEQQDRGEDSR
;
A
#
# COMPACT_ATOMS: atom_id res chain seq x y z
N MET A 1 -11.06 -1.39 9.96
CA MET A 1 -11.52 -2.50 9.09
C MET A 1 -10.82 -2.40 7.76
N ALA A 2 -10.40 -3.55 7.20
CA ALA A 2 -9.67 -3.60 5.94
C ALA A 2 -10.44 -2.95 4.77
N ARG A 3 -9.74 -2.33 3.84
CA ARG A 3 -10.29 -1.94 2.53
C ARG A 3 -10.27 -3.16 1.63
N HIS A 4 -11.45 -3.68 1.31
CA HIS A 4 -11.57 -4.91 0.52
C HIS A 4 -11.22 -4.72 -0.96
N LEU A 5 -11.49 -3.54 -1.50
CA LEU A 5 -11.21 -3.23 -2.89
C LEU A 5 -10.58 -1.84 -2.99
N VAL A 6 -9.47 -1.77 -3.71
CA VAL A 6 -8.66 -0.57 -3.89
C VAL A 6 -8.44 -0.34 -5.38
N ILE A 7 -8.83 0.81 -5.88
CA ILE A 7 -8.70 1.19 -7.29
C ILE A 7 -8.10 2.59 -7.41
N GLY A 8 -7.19 2.77 -8.36
CA GLY A 8 -6.49 4.04 -8.52
C GLY A 8 -5.70 4.14 -9.82
N ASN A 9 -5.25 5.35 -10.15
CA ASN A 9 -4.48 5.60 -11.38
C ASN A 9 -3.20 6.42 -11.16
N GLY A 10 -2.89 6.77 -9.90
CA GLY A 10 -1.76 7.62 -9.51
C GLY A 10 -2.10 9.10 -9.31
N LYS A 11 -3.36 9.49 -9.52
CA LYS A 11 -3.92 10.82 -9.23
C LYS A 11 -5.13 10.72 -8.31
N LEU A 12 -5.99 9.78 -8.62
CA LEU A 12 -7.20 9.45 -7.88
C LEU A 12 -7.08 8.05 -7.31
N LEU A 13 -7.42 7.92 -6.02
CA LEU A 13 -7.51 6.64 -5.32
C LEU A 13 -8.87 6.54 -4.64
N VAL A 14 -9.56 5.42 -4.83
CA VAL A 14 -10.84 5.10 -4.19
C VAL A 14 -10.76 3.75 -3.52
N ASN A 15 -11.16 3.70 -2.24
CA ASN A 15 -11.22 2.47 -1.47
C ASN A 15 -12.68 2.11 -1.15
N LEU A 16 -13.00 0.84 -1.30
CA LEU A 16 -14.31 0.29 -0.94
C LEU A 16 -14.18 -0.74 0.19
N ASP A 17 -15.21 -0.77 1.04
CA ASP A 17 -15.31 -1.76 2.12
C ASP A 17 -15.99 -3.07 1.66
N GLN A 18 -16.27 -3.94 2.63
CA GLN A 18 -16.94 -5.23 2.43
C GLN A 18 -18.40 -5.14 1.96
N HIS A 19 -19.00 -3.95 1.98
CA HIS A 19 -20.38 -3.69 1.55
C HIS A 19 -20.44 -2.88 0.24
N CYS A 20 -19.30 -2.75 -0.46
CA CYS A 20 -19.14 -1.95 -1.68
C CYS A 20 -19.36 -0.44 -1.49
N PHE A 21 -19.28 0.05 -0.24
CA PHE A 21 -19.35 1.47 0.05
C PHE A 21 -18.00 2.13 -0.15
N ILE A 22 -17.99 3.32 -0.75
CA ILE A 22 -16.78 4.11 -0.85
C ILE A 22 -16.49 4.68 0.55
N ARG A 23 -15.29 4.40 1.06
CA ARG A 23 -14.82 4.81 2.38
C ARG A 23 -13.74 5.88 2.32
N ASP A 24 -12.98 5.91 1.24
CA ASP A 24 -11.91 6.88 1.00
C ASP A 24 -11.91 7.32 -0.45
N ILE A 25 -11.74 8.61 -0.67
CA ILE A 25 -11.45 9.23 -1.97
C ILE A 25 -10.27 10.17 -1.77
N TYR A 26 -9.13 9.84 -2.34
CA TYR A 26 -7.94 10.67 -2.27
C TYR A 26 -7.71 11.43 -3.59
N TYR A 27 -7.66 12.75 -3.51
CA TYR A 27 -7.41 13.69 -4.60
C TYR A 27 -6.89 15.01 -4.01
N PRO A 28 -5.99 15.80 -4.61
CA PRO A 28 -5.35 15.59 -5.91
C PRO A 28 -4.08 14.72 -5.88
N TYR A 29 -3.72 14.17 -4.71
CA TYR A 29 -2.62 13.24 -4.53
C TYR A 29 -3.16 11.88 -4.08
N VAL A 30 -2.49 10.82 -4.45
CA VAL A 30 -2.71 9.53 -3.82
C VAL A 30 -2.33 9.66 -2.34
N GLY A 31 -3.32 9.46 -1.45
CA GLY A 31 -3.14 9.59 0.00
C GLY A 31 -3.37 10.98 0.60
N GLN A 32 -3.66 12.02 -0.22
CA GLN A 32 -3.92 13.39 0.25
C GLN A 32 -4.67 14.20 -0.82
N LEU A 33 -5.79 14.89 -0.54
CA LEU A 33 -6.56 14.86 0.70
C LEU A 33 -7.58 13.71 0.64
N ASN A 34 -8.02 13.17 1.79
CA ASN A 34 -9.16 12.27 1.82
C ASN A 34 -10.46 13.08 1.90
N HIS A 35 -11.34 12.86 0.96
CA HIS A 35 -12.61 13.59 0.83
C HIS A 35 -13.83 12.84 1.38
N VAL A 36 -13.62 11.67 2.00
CA VAL A 36 -14.66 10.87 2.68
C VAL A 36 -14.31 10.66 4.16
N GLY A 37 -13.03 10.50 4.46
CA GLY A 37 -12.54 10.42 5.84
C GLY A 37 -13.05 9.20 6.61
N GLY A 38 -13.29 8.07 5.94
CA GLY A 38 -13.83 6.86 6.55
C GLY A 38 -15.34 6.87 6.82
N HIS A 39 -16.05 7.91 6.40
CA HIS A 39 -17.52 7.89 6.34
C HIS A 39 -18.01 6.92 5.25
N TYR A 40 -19.31 6.86 5.04
CA TYR A 40 -19.93 5.87 4.15
C TYR A 40 -20.65 6.57 3.00
N CYS A 41 -20.10 6.53 1.78
CA CYS A 41 -20.90 6.76 0.59
C CYS A 41 -21.67 5.48 0.30
N ARG A 42 -22.96 5.47 0.71
CA ARG A 42 -23.82 4.29 0.68
C ARG A 42 -24.31 3.97 -0.72
N PHE A 43 -24.65 2.71 -0.91
CA PHE A 43 -25.27 2.20 -2.11
C PHE A 43 -26.43 1.28 -1.71
N GLY A 44 -27.59 1.44 -2.34
CA GLY A 44 -28.78 0.67 -2.02
C GLY A 44 -29.73 0.51 -3.18
N ILE A 45 -30.72 -0.34 -3.01
CA ILE A 45 -31.74 -0.64 -4.02
C ILE A 45 -33.14 -0.61 -3.41
N TRP A 46 -34.06 0.03 -4.12
CA TRP A 46 -35.48 -0.17 -3.97
C TRP A 46 -35.98 -1.02 -5.14
N ILE A 47 -36.66 -2.14 -4.87
CA ILE A 47 -37.14 -3.05 -5.89
C ILE A 47 -38.46 -3.70 -5.49
N GLY A 48 -39.50 -3.56 -6.32
CA GLY A 48 -40.79 -4.18 -6.08
C GLY A 48 -41.48 -3.77 -4.78
N GLY A 49 -41.28 -2.55 -4.31
CA GLY A 49 -41.91 -2.02 -3.11
C GLY A 49 -41.09 -2.16 -1.82
N ALA A 50 -39.89 -2.72 -1.87
CA ALA A 50 -39.00 -2.86 -0.71
C ALA A 50 -37.65 -2.20 -0.96
N PHE A 51 -37.08 -1.56 0.08
CA PHE A 51 -35.78 -0.92 0.08
C PHE A 51 -34.75 -1.74 0.87
N SER A 52 -33.49 -1.72 0.45
CA SER A 52 -32.38 -2.27 1.21
C SER A 52 -31.06 -1.57 0.88
N TRP A 53 -30.32 -1.12 1.91
CA TRP A 53 -28.93 -0.75 1.80
C TRP A 53 -28.05 -2.00 1.74
N LEU A 54 -26.89 -1.91 1.05
CA LEU A 54 -26.00 -3.06 0.91
C LEU A 54 -25.25 -3.45 2.20
N ASP A 55 -25.31 -2.66 3.28
CA ASP A 55 -24.76 -3.02 4.60
C ASP A 55 -25.74 -3.79 5.50
N GLU A 56 -26.95 -4.08 5.02
CA GLU A 56 -27.89 -4.94 5.75
C GLU A 56 -27.43 -6.42 5.72
N PRO A 57 -27.68 -7.19 6.79
CA PRO A 57 -27.09 -8.53 6.98
C PRO A 57 -27.59 -9.58 5.99
N GLU A 58 -28.69 -9.32 5.28
CA GLU A 58 -29.26 -10.22 4.28
C GLU A 58 -28.47 -10.28 2.99
N TRP A 59 -27.56 -9.33 2.73
CA TRP A 59 -26.71 -9.34 1.57
C TRP A 59 -25.52 -10.29 1.73
N LYS A 60 -25.27 -11.09 0.71
CA LYS A 60 -24.10 -11.97 0.59
C LYS A 60 -23.23 -11.51 -0.57
N PHE A 61 -21.91 -11.39 -0.32
CA PHE A 61 -20.95 -10.86 -1.27
C PHE A 61 -19.90 -11.88 -1.69
N GLU A 62 -19.60 -11.88 -2.98
CA GLU A 62 -18.39 -12.43 -3.56
C GLU A 62 -17.61 -11.25 -4.16
N MET A 63 -16.39 -10.96 -3.64
CA MET A 63 -15.63 -9.79 -4.02
C MET A 63 -14.28 -10.17 -4.60
N ASP A 64 -14.01 -9.70 -5.80
CA ASP A 64 -12.78 -9.90 -6.54
C ASP A 64 -12.56 -8.75 -7.54
N TYR A 65 -11.55 -8.90 -8.39
CA TYR A 65 -11.30 -8.07 -9.56
C TYR A 65 -11.47 -8.88 -10.84
N ILE A 66 -11.76 -8.21 -11.95
CA ILE A 66 -11.63 -8.82 -13.27
C ILE A 66 -10.16 -9.20 -13.44
N GLU A 67 -9.90 -10.44 -13.84
CA GLU A 67 -8.55 -11.00 -13.95
C GLU A 67 -7.58 -10.05 -14.67
N ASP A 68 -6.40 -9.88 -14.07
CA ASP A 68 -5.32 -9.02 -14.57
C ASP A 68 -5.74 -7.53 -14.74
N SER A 69 -6.63 -7.03 -13.88
CA SER A 69 -7.07 -5.62 -13.95
C SER A 69 -7.37 -4.99 -12.57
N LEU A 70 -7.50 -3.66 -12.54
CA LEU A 70 -8.01 -2.89 -11.39
C LEU A 70 -9.49 -2.52 -11.57
N VAL A 71 -10.25 -3.30 -12.29
CA VAL A 71 -11.71 -3.20 -12.35
C VAL A 71 -12.28 -4.28 -11.46
N THR A 72 -13.15 -3.89 -10.50
CA THR A 72 -13.75 -4.83 -9.55
C THR A 72 -14.69 -5.81 -10.22
N ASN A 73 -14.89 -6.96 -9.61
CA ASN A 73 -15.86 -7.97 -10.02
C ASN A 73 -16.60 -8.48 -8.79
N ILE A 74 -17.76 -7.91 -8.51
CA ILE A 74 -18.50 -8.16 -7.29
C ILE A 74 -19.85 -8.75 -7.63
N ILE A 75 -20.25 -9.79 -6.90
CA ILE A 75 -21.59 -10.36 -6.92
C ILE A 75 -22.22 -10.16 -5.54
N ALA A 76 -23.32 -9.39 -5.49
CA ALA A 76 -24.09 -9.18 -4.30
C ALA A 76 -25.48 -9.82 -4.45
N LYS A 77 -25.87 -10.70 -3.52
CA LYS A 77 -27.14 -11.47 -3.57
C LYS A 77 -27.98 -11.16 -2.34
N HIS A 78 -29.25 -10.91 -2.56
CA HIS A 78 -30.26 -10.75 -1.52
C HIS A 78 -31.43 -11.73 -1.76
N GLU A 79 -31.52 -12.79 -0.96
CA GLU A 79 -32.52 -13.84 -1.16
C GLU A 79 -33.94 -13.34 -0.95
N GLY A 80 -34.20 -12.52 0.09
CA GLY A 80 -35.54 -12.02 0.40
C GLY A 80 -36.11 -11.10 -0.67
N LEU A 81 -35.25 -10.35 -1.37
CA LEU A 81 -35.64 -9.51 -2.51
C LEU A 81 -35.63 -10.24 -3.85
N ASP A 82 -35.16 -11.49 -3.92
CA ASP A 82 -34.94 -12.24 -5.17
C ASP A 82 -34.17 -11.41 -6.22
N VAL A 83 -33.09 -10.78 -5.80
CA VAL A 83 -32.25 -9.95 -6.65
C VAL A 83 -30.77 -10.32 -6.53
N GLU A 84 -30.07 -10.21 -7.64
CA GLU A 84 -28.62 -10.32 -7.70
C GLU A 84 -28.06 -9.10 -8.45
N LEU A 85 -27.02 -8.51 -7.88
CA LEU A 85 -26.31 -7.37 -8.47
C LEU A 85 -24.92 -7.82 -8.88
N HIS A 86 -24.55 -7.60 -10.15
CA HIS A 86 -23.18 -7.72 -10.64
C HIS A 86 -22.59 -6.34 -10.78
N ILE A 87 -21.55 -6.04 -9.97
CA ILE A 87 -21.01 -4.69 -9.82
C ILE A 87 -19.57 -4.66 -10.31
N ASN A 88 -19.24 -3.68 -11.13
CA ASN A 88 -17.89 -3.41 -11.57
C ASN A 88 -17.57 -1.93 -11.32
N ASP A 89 -16.51 -1.68 -10.56
CA ASP A 89 -15.98 -0.34 -10.28
C ASP A 89 -14.63 -0.19 -10.98
N GLY A 90 -14.36 0.98 -11.55
CA GLY A 90 -13.08 1.27 -12.17
C GLY A 90 -12.76 2.76 -12.16
N ILE A 91 -11.47 3.08 -12.15
CA ILE A 91 -10.96 4.45 -12.37
C ILE A 91 -10.32 4.50 -13.75
N HIS A 92 -10.66 5.56 -14.50
CA HIS A 92 -10.07 5.80 -15.82
C HIS A 92 -8.54 5.92 -15.69
N GLN A 93 -7.79 5.31 -16.62
CA GLN A 93 -6.34 5.16 -16.54
C GLN A 93 -5.54 6.47 -16.54
N ARG A 94 -6.15 7.60 -16.91
CA ARG A 94 -5.49 8.92 -16.97
C ARG A 94 -6.29 10.03 -16.30
N GLU A 95 -7.62 10.00 -16.43
CA GLU A 95 -8.51 11.05 -15.95
C GLU A 95 -9.06 10.71 -14.56
N CYS A 96 -9.43 11.72 -13.80
CA CYS A 96 -10.03 11.54 -12.48
C CYS A 96 -11.54 11.22 -12.61
N ILE A 97 -11.83 10.08 -13.20
CA ILE A 97 -13.18 9.55 -13.43
C ILE A 97 -13.30 8.19 -12.77
N TYR A 98 -14.24 8.05 -11.85
CA TYR A 98 -14.68 6.78 -11.30
C TYR A 98 -15.98 6.35 -11.98
N ILE A 99 -16.09 5.08 -12.36
CA ILE A 99 -17.29 4.50 -13.00
C ILE A 99 -17.69 3.26 -12.22
N LYS A 100 -18.99 3.16 -11.90
CA LYS A 100 -19.65 1.97 -11.35
C LYS A 100 -20.69 1.49 -12.36
N ARG A 101 -20.60 0.23 -12.78
CA ARG A 101 -21.59 -0.50 -13.53
C ARG A 101 -22.32 -1.44 -12.60
N VAL A 102 -23.65 -1.46 -12.65
CA VAL A 102 -24.49 -2.39 -11.88
C VAL A 102 -25.43 -3.11 -12.83
N VAL A 103 -25.29 -4.42 -12.95
CA VAL A 103 -26.25 -5.27 -13.65
C VAL A 103 -27.22 -5.84 -12.61
N ILE A 104 -28.49 -5.48 -12.72
CA ILE A 104 -29.56 -5.91 -11.83
C ILE A 104 -30.22 -7.13 -12.46
N ARG A 105 -30.14 -8.28 -11.81
CA ARG A 105 -30.83 -9.53 -12.23
C ARG A 105 -32.08 -9.72 -11.42
N ASN A 106 -33.21 -9.70 -12.09
CA ASN A 106 -34.52 -10.01 -11.54
C ASN A 106 -34.77 -11.51 -11.60
N ARG A 107 -34.86 -12.17 -10.44
CA ARG A 107 -35.12 -13.63 -10.38
C ARG A 107 -36.61 -13.99 -10.30
N ARG A 108 -37.51 -12.99 -10.28
CA ARG A 108 -38.95 -13.21 -10.31
C ARG A 108 -39.51 -13.32 -11.72
N ASN A 109 -40.66 -13.96 -11.80
CA ASN A 109 -41.37 -14.19 -13.06
C ASN A 109 -42.31 -13.04 -13.46
N GLU A 110 -42.04 -11.83 -12.94
CA GLU A 110 -42.79 -10.61 -13.21
C GLU A 110 -41.80 -9.45 -13.45
N PRO A 111 -42.20 -8.42 -14.25
CA PRO A 111 -41.36 -7.22 -14.37
C PRO A 111 -41.35 -6.44 -13.07
N ARG A 112 -40.18 -5.92 -12.68
CA ARG A 112 -40.05 -5.12 -11.45
C ARG A 112 -39.38 -3.80 -11.76
N GLU A 113 -39.95 -2.73 -11.23
CA GLU A 113 -39.25 -1.45 -11.13
C GLU A 113 -38.13 -1.57 -10.11
N ALA A 114 -36.94 -1.15 -10.50
CA ALA A 114 -35.76 -1.03 -9.65
C ALA A 114 -35.24 0.41 -9.66
N ARG A 115 -34.92 0.93 -8.49
CA ARG A 115 -34.26 2.22 -8.30
C ARG A 115 -32.99 1.98 -7.53
N LEU A 116 -31.84 2.36 -8.08
CA LEU A 116 -30.57 2.33 -7.38
C LEU A 116 -30.31 3.70 -6.74
N PHE A 117 -29.96 3.69 -5.47
CA PHE A 117 -29.68 4.89 -4.70
C PHE A 117 -28.18 4.98 -4.42
N PHE A 118 -27.59 6.11 -4.77
CA PHE A 118 -26.18 6.42 -4.53
C PHE A 118 -26.12 7.64 -3.60
N HIS A 119 -25.60 7.42 -2.41
CA HIS A 119 -25.43 8.45 -1.39
C HIS A 119 -23.98 8.95 -1.40
N GLN A 120 -23.78 10.26 -1.39
CA GLN A 120 -22.50 10.94 -1.39
C GLN A 120 -22.30 11.63 -0.04
N ASP A 121 -21.53 10.99 0.85
CA ASP A 121 -21.15 11.51 2.16
C ASP A 121 -19.71 12.05 2.10
N LEU A 122 -19.54 13.24 1.52
CA LEU A 122 -18.21 13.84 1.39
C LEU A 122 -17.87 14.71 2.60
N MET A 123 -16.58 14.76 2.89
CA MET A 123 -15.93 15.66 3.83
C MET A 123 -14.74 16.32 3.08
N ILE A 124 -15.07 17.29 2.21
CA ILE A 124 -14.09 17.85 1.28
C ILE A 124 -12.96 18.54 2.05
N GLU A 125 -11.71 18.23 1.67
CA GLU A 125 -10.49 18.70 2.36
C GLU A 125 -10.41 18.27 3.84
N GLY A 126 -11.00 17.13 4.20
CA GLY A 126 -10.93 16.59 5.56
C GLY A 126 -11.73 17.40 6.60
N SER A 127 -12.69 18.23 6.17
CA SER A 127 -13.51 19.05 7.05
C SER A 127 -14.96 19.15 6.56
N GLU A 128 -15.90 19.05 7.47
CA GLU A 128 -17.34 19.18 7.18
C GLU A 128 -17.84 20.64 7.16
N VAL A 129 -16.94 21.62 7.17
CA VAL A 129 -17.31 23.03 7.25
C VAL A 129 -17.21 23.68 5.88
N GLY A 130 -18.32 24.22 5.39
CA GLY A 130 -18.36 25.07 4.19
C GLY A 130 -18.42 24.30 2.88
N ASP A 131 -18.78 23.01 2.91
CA ASP A 131 -19.07 22.23 1.70
C ASP A 131 -20.39 22.71 1.08
N THR A 132 -20.52 22.58 -0.24
CA THR A 132 -21.77 22.88 -0.96
C THR A 132 -22.13 21.69 -1.84
N ALA A 133 -23.40 21.27 -1.78
CA ALA A 133 -23.99 20.30 -2.69
C ALA A 133 -25.09 20.98 -3.50
N ALA A 134 -25.10 20.79 -4.82
CA ALA A 134 -26.10 21.38 -5.68
C ALA A 134 -26.46 20.49 -6.88
N TYR A 135 -27.74 20.46 -7.25
CA TYR A 135 -28.22 19.86 -8.47
C TYR A 135 -28.13 20.84 -9.63
N TYR A 136 -27.63 20.36 -10.78
CA TYR A 136 -27.44 21.13 -11.99
C TYR A 136 -28.36 20.62 -13.11
N PRO A 137 -29.51 21.29 -13.35
CA PRO A 137 -30.56 20.76 -14.23
C PRO A 137 -30.15 20.70 -15.70
N GLU A 138 -29.29 21.61 -16.18
CA GLU A 138 -28.90 21.64 -17.60
C GLU A 138 -28.27 20.34 -18.07
N ASN A 139 -27.46 19.68 -17.21
CA ASN A 139 -26.78 18.45 -17.55
C ASN A 139 -27.33 17.24 -16.79
N ASN A 140 -28.41 17.42 -16.01
CA ASN A 140 -28.96 16.40 -15.12
C ASN A 140 -27.85 15.74 -14.26
N THR A 141 -27.10 16.58 -13.52
CA THR A 141 -26.00 16.17 -12.66
C THR A 141 -26.16 16.77 -11.27
N LEU A 142 -25.51 16.16 -10.29
CA LEU A 142 -25.37 16.70 -8.95
C LEU A 142 -23.87 16.90 -8.69
N PHE A 143 -23.47 17.98 -8.01
CA PHE A 143 -22.08 18.21 -7.69
C PHE A 143 -21.90 18.71 -6.27
N HIS A 144 -20.79 18.30 -5.67
CA HIS A 144 -20.27 18.85 -4.42
C HIS A 144 -18.99 19.63 -4.71
N TYR A 145 -18.81 20.72 -3.97
CA TYR A 145 -17.56 21.48 -4.10
C TYR A 145 -17.19 22.20 -2.83
N LYS A 146 -15.91 22.47 -2.71
CA LYS A 146 -15.28 23.36 -1.76
C LYS A 146 -13.98 23.89 -2.36
N ARG A 147 -13.86 25.24 -2.43
CA ARG A 147 -12.68 25.88 -3.05
C ARG A 147 -12.39 25.33 -4.45
N SER A 148 -11.23 24.67 -4.63
CA SER A 148 -10.78 24.08 -5.89
C SER A 148 -10.98 22.57 -5.97
N ASN A 149 -11.87 21.99 -5.18
CA ASN A 149 -12.19 20.56 -5.25
C ASN A 149 -13.66 20.39 -5.62
N TYR A 150 -13.89 19.83 -6.82
CA TYR A 150 -15.21 19.60 -7.39
C TYR A 150 -15.43 18.13 -7.66
N PHE A 151 -16.59 17.62 -7.26
CA PHE A 151 -17.04 16.24 -7.45
C PHE A 151 -18.38 16.28 -8.15
N MET A 152 -18.46 15.85 -9.39
CA MET A 152 -19.70 15.82 -10.18
C MET A 152 -20.17 14.38 -10.34
N PHE A 153 -21.41 14.14 -9.99
CA PHE A 153 -22.07 12.84 -10.01
C PHE A 153 -23.14 12.80 -11.11
N SER A 154 -23.18 11.70 -11.83
CA SER A 154 -24.16 11.45 -12.88
C SER A 154 -24.39 9.96 -13.06
N GLY A 155 -25.31 9.60 -13.93
CA GLY A 155 -25.60 8.20 -14.25
C GLY A 155 -26.47 8.07 -15.47
N SER A 156 -26.63 6.83 -15.95
CA SER A 156 -27.48 6.51 -17.07
C SER A 156 -28.09 5.12 -16.95
N THR A 157 -29.31 5.01 -17.46
CA THR A 157 -30.03 3.77 -17.68
C THR A 157 -30.63 3.79 -19.08
N ASP A 158 -31.32 2.73 -19.45
CA ASP A 158 -32.14 2.71 -20.68
C ASP A 158 -33.37 3.66 -20.62
N GLU A 159 -33.74 4.14 -19.45
CA GLU A 159 -34.83 5.10 -19.25
C GLU A 159 -34.36 6.55 -19.07
N GLY A 160 -33.05 6.80 -18.98
CA GLY A 160 -32.50 8.15 -18.85
C GLY A 160 -31.41 8.28 -17.78
N GLY A 161 -31.18 9.52 -17.29
CA GLY A 161 -30.21 9.87 -16.25
C GLY A 161 -30.79 9.86 -14.85
N ILE A 162 -30.34 10.80 -14.01
CA ILE A 162 -30.84 10.96 -12.63
C ILE A 162 -32.35 11.20 -12.64
N MET A 163 -33.10 10.29 -12.00
CA MET A 163 -34.57 10.39 -11.88
C MET A 163 -34.98 11.23 -10.68
N GLN A 164 -34.33 11.03 -9.56
CA GLN A 164 -34.59 11.75 -8.31
C GLN A 164 -33.26 12.16 -7.66
N TYR A 165 -33.30 13.21 -6.87
CA TYR A 165 -32.16 13.70 -6.09
C TYR A 165 -32.62 14.38 -4.82
N SER A 166 -31.72 14.48 -3.84
CA SER A 166 -31.87 15.31 -2.67
C SER A 166 -30.52 15.77 -2.18
N THR A 167 -30.36 17.04 -1.82
CA THR A 167 -29.25 17.56 -1.04
C THR A 167 -29.70 17.88 0.36
N GLY A 168 -28.86 17.70 1.35
CA GLY A 168 -29.27 17.91 2.76
C GLY A 168 -28.12 18.21 3.68
N ILE A 169 -28.46 18.46 4.92
CA ILE A 169 -27.53 18.64 6.04
C ILE A 169 -27.36 17.28 6.73
N LYS A 170 -26.13 16.94 7.08
CA LYS A 170 -25.78 15.73 7.81
C LYS A 170 -25.07 16.05 9.12
N ARG A 171 -25.27 15.19 10.13
CA ARG A 171 -24.57 15.23 11.43
C ARG A 171 -24.61 16.58 12.15
N PHE A 172 -25.63 17.37 11.91
CA PHE A 172 -25.83 18.68 12.51
C PHE A 172 -27.32 18.88 12.84
N HIS A 173 -27.65 19.42 14.02
CA HIS A 173 -29.04 19.59 14.51
C HIS A 173 -29.91 18.33 14.40
N SER A 174 -29.35 17.18 14.76
CA SER A 174 -30.01 15.86 14.67
C SER A 174 -30.36 15.38 13.26
N ALA A 175 -29.89 16.05 12.21
CA ALA A 175 -30.02 15.55 10.85
C ALA A 175 -29.06 14.36 10.62
N GLU A 176 -29.59 13.25 10.14
CA GLU A 176 -28.79 12.04 9.85
C GLU A 176 -28.21 12.07 8.44
N GLY A 177 -28.86 12.75 7.50
CA GLY A 177 -28.47 12.86 6.10
C GLY A 177 -29.55 12.39 5.13
N THR A 178 -29.33 12.65 3.83
CA THR A 178 -30.28 12.34 2.74
C THR A 178 -30.43 10.84 2.47
N TRP A 179 -29.55 10.00 3.02
CA TRP A 179 -29.69 8.55 2.93
C TRP A 179 -30.95 8.03 3.62
N ARG A 180 -31.43 8.70 4.68
CA ARG A 180 -32.73 8.39 5.34
C ARG A 180 -33.93 8.70 4.45
N ASP A 181 -33.83 9.78 3.65
CA ASP A 181 -34.88 10.15 2.70
C ASP A 181 -35.10 9.04 1.64
N ALA A 182 -34.06 8.30 1.27
CA ALA A 182 -34.12 7.24 0.26
C ALA A 182 -34.86 5.96 0.71
N GLU A 183 -35.05 5.73 2.02
CA GLU A 183 -35.54 4.45 2.55
C GLU A 183 -37.01 4.15 2.19
N ASP A 184 -37.80 5.13 1.86
CA ASP A 184 -39.20 4.95 1.33
C ASP A 184 -39.22 4.78 -0.20
N GLY A 185 -38.08 4.87 -0.86
CA GLY A 185 -37.91 4.74 -2.31
C GLY A 185 -38.09 6.07 -3.06
N ALA A 186 -38.22 7.21 -2.36
CA ALA A 186 -38.37 8.53 -2.96
C ALA A 186 -37.35 9.53 -2.39
N LEU A 187 -37.07 10.62 -3.13
CA LEU A 187 -36.20 11.72 -2.68
C LEU A 187 -36.93 13.04 -2.80
N MET A 188 -36.76 13.91 -1.80
CA MET A 188 -37.54 15.15 -1.67
C MET A 188 -37.25 16.21 -2.75
N GLY A 189 -36.16 16.09 -3.51
CA GLY A 189 -35.83 17.02 -4.61
C GLY A 189 -35.26 18.36 -4.15
N ASN A 190 -34.64 18.41 -2.95
CA ASN A 190 -33.95 19.61 -2.51
C ASN A 190 -32.71 19.85 -3.41
N THR A 191 -32.62 21.08 -3.96
CA THR A 191 -31.66 21.39 -5.02
C THR A 191 -30.32 21.88 -4.56
N ILE A 192 -30.21 22.43 -3.32
CA ILE A 192 -28.95 23.00 -2.81
C ILE A 192 -28.90 22.90 -1.29
N ALA A 193 -27.73 22.58 -0.77
CA ALA A 193 -27.42 22.65 0.66
C ALA A 193 -25.98 23.14 0.85
N GLN A 194 -25.70 23.81 1.98
CA GLN A 194 -24.37 24.31 2.32
C GLN A 194 -24.07 24.05 3.80
N GLY A 195 -22.79 23.78 4.09
CA GLY A 195 -22.26 23.52 5.44
C GLY A 195 -21.75 22.10 5.58
N SER A 196 -22.24 21.33 6.55
CA SER A 196 -22.02 19.88 6.62
C SER A 196 -23.10 19.20 5.78
N VAL A 197 -22.78 18.82 4.56
CA VAL A 197 -23.77 18.39 3.56
C VAL A 197 -23.51 17.01 2.99
N ASP A 198 -24.58 16.35 2.62
CA ASP A 198 -24.59 15.13 1.81
C ASP A 198 -25.56 15.28 0.63
N SER A 199 -25.61 14.25 -0.19
CA SER A 199 -26.64 14.14 -1.22
C SER A 199 -26.94 12.68 -1.54
N THR A 200 -28.11 12.46 -2.12
CA THR A 200 -28.49 11.16 -2.66
C THR A 200 -29.09 11.36 -4.06
N ILE A 201 -28.73 10.49 -5.00
CA ILE A 201 -29.34 10.42 -6.33
C ILE A 201 -29.93 9.04 -6.56
N SER A 202 -30.99 8.95 -7.40
CA SER A 202 -31.53 7.68 -7.82
C SER A 202 -31.56 7.53 -9.35
N LEU A 203 -31.30 6.30 -9.78
CA LEU A 203 -31.37 5.86 -11.18
C LEU A 203 -32.41 4.75 -11.28
N ARG A 204 -33.34 4.85 -12.25
CA ARG A 204 -34.49 3.96 -12.40
C ARG A 204 -34.37 3.10 -13.66
N THR A 205 -34.82 1.85 -13.56
CA THR A 205 -35.04 0.97 -14.70
C THR A 205 -36.17 -0.04 -14.40
N ILE A 206 -36.77 -0.60 -15.44
CA ILE A 206 -37.74 -1.70 -15.32
C ILE A 206 -37.04 -2.99 -15.77
N VAL A 207 -36.83 -3.93 -14.83
CA VAL A 207 -36.16 -5.19 -15.09
C VAL A 207 -37.21 -6.25 -15.47
N PRO A 208 -37.18 -6.79 -16.72
CA PRO A 208 -38.12 -7.81 -17.13
C PRO A 208 -38.08 -9.10 -16.31
N PRO A 209 -39.06 -9.98 -16.41
CA PRO A 209 -39.07 -11.28 -15.72
C PRO A 209 -37.84 -12.11 -16.09
N ASN A 210 -37.19 -12.73 -15.07
CA ASN A 210 -36.02 -13.59 -15.26
C ASN A 210 -34.94 -13.01 -16.21
N SER A 211 -34.73 -11.71 -16.14
CA SER A 211 -33.85 -10.96 -17.02
C SER A 211 -32.99 -9.98 -16.25
N GLU A 212 -32.17 -9.21 -16.95
CA GLU A 212 -31.26 -8.25 -16.35
C GLU A 212 -31.31 -6.89 -17.06
N LYS A 213 -30.95 -5.85 -16.34
CA LYS A 213 -30.75 -4.49 -16.81
C LYS A 213 -29.49 -3.89 -16.25
N THR A 214 -28.84 -3.02 -17.03
CA THR A 214 -27.58 -2.36 -16.63
C THR A 214 -27.82 -0.90 -16.30
N VAL A 215 -27.26 -0.46 -15.19
CA VAL A 215 -27.23 0.92 -14.71
C VAL A 215 -25.77 1.36 -14.60
N TYR A 216 -25.49 2.57 -15.01
CA TYR A 216 -24.17 3.19 -14.88
C TYR A 216 -24.25 4.41 -13.96
N TYR A 217 -23.34 4.51 -13.01
CA TYR A 217 -23.10 5.67 -12.19
C TYR A 217 -21.64 6.07 -12.35
N TRP A 218 -21.34 7.38 -12.37
CA TRP A 218 -19.95 7.85 -12.39
C TRP A 218 -19.78 9.13 -11.61
N MET A 219 -18.52 9.36 -11.21
CA MET A 219 -18.05 10.55 -10.53
C MET A 219 -16.88 11.13 -11.31
N SER A 220 -16.97 12.41 -11.67
CA SER A 220 -15.89 13.19 -12.28
C SER A 220 -15.33 14.16 -11.25
N ILE A 221 -13.99 14.17 -11.07
CA ILE A 221 -13.32 14.97 -10.05
C ILE A 221 -12.34 15.93 -10.72
N GLY A 222 -12.32 17.19 -10.28
CA GLY A 222 -11.44 18.21 -10.85
C GLY A 222 -11.30 19.43 -9.97
N SER A 223 -10.50 20.38 -10.44
CA SER A 223 -10.15 21.61 -9.73
C SER A 223 -11.15 22.76 -9.91
N ASN A 224 -12.09 22.63 -10.83
CA ASN A 224 -13.11 23.62 -11.13
C ASN A 224 -14.31 23.01 -11.85
N LEU A 225 -15.40 23.79 -11.95
CA LEU A 225 -16.65 23.33 -12.53
C LEU A 225 -16.53 22.96 -14.03
N GLU A 226 -15.78 23.73 -14.80
CA GLU A 226 -15.65 23.48 -16.25
C GLU A 226 -14.87 22.19 -16.52
N GLU A 227 -13.86 21.88 -15.73
CA GLU A 227 -13.13 20.61 -15.81
C GLU A 227 -14.04 19.41 -15.54
N VAL A 228 -14.81 19.42 -14.47
CA VAL A 228 -15.69 18.27 -14.15
C VAL A 228 -16.84 18.15 -15.14
N LYS A 229 -17.34 19.25 -15.74
CA LYS A 229 -18.28 19.20 -16.86
C LYS A 229 -17.69 18.55 -18.11
N ALA A 230 -16.45 18.91 -18.45
CA ALA A 230 -15.76 18.32 -19.60
C ALA A 230 -15.53 16.82 -19.39
N LEU A 231 -15.11 16.41 -18.18
CA LEU A 231 -14.96 14.99 -17.83
C LEU A 231 -16.30 14.23 -17.87
N ASN A 232 -17.38 14.82 -17.38
CA ASN A 232 -18.71 14.24 -17.45
C ASN A 232 -19.18 14.07 -18.93
N GLN A 233 -18.98 15.09 -19.75
CA GLN A 233 -19.27 15.01 -21.19
C GLN A 233 -18.45 13.91 -21.86
N TYR A 234 -17.17 13.79 -21.52
CA TYR A 234 -16.29 12.74 -22.03
C TYR A 234 -16.84 11.33 -21.72
N VAL A 235 -17.37 11.10 -20.49
CA VAL A 235 -18.01 9.83 -20.14
C VAL A 235 -19.24 9.56 -21.00
N GLN A 236 -20.10 10.56 -21.18
CA GLN A 236 -21.32 10.44 -21.99
C GLN A 236 -21.01 10.12 -23.46
N GLU A 237 -20.06 10.84 -24.06
CA GLU A 237 -19.67 10.65 -25.47
C GLU A 237 -18.99 9.29 -25.73
N ASN A 238 -18.16 8.83 -24.80
CA ASN A 238 -17.43 7.57 -24.94
C ASN A 238 -18.20 6.35 -24.44
N HIS A 239 -19.29 6.52 -23.75
CA HIS A 239 -20.10 5.50 -23.12
C HIS A 239 -19.39 4.73 -21.95
N PRO A 240 -19.97 4.67 -20.75
CA PRO A 240 -19.33 4.06 -19.56
C PRO A 240 -18.84 2.62 -19.77
N GLU A 241 -19.60 1.77 -20.49
CA GLU A 241 -19.22 0.38 -20.80
C GLU A 241 -17.92 0.29 -21.59
N LYS A 242 -17.77 1.15 -22.61
CA LYS A 242 -16.54 1.18 -23.42
C LYS A 242 -15.34 1.66 -22.59
N LEU A 243 -15.55 2.60 -21.68
CA LEU A 243 -14.50 3.09 -20.80
C LEU A 243 -14.05 2.00 -19.83
N LEU A 244 -14.97 1.27 -19.19
CA LEU A 244 -14.63 0.13 -18.32
C LEU A 244 -13.88 -0.96 -19.10
N SER A 245 -14.34 -1.30 -20.29
CA SER A 245 -13.64 -2.28 -21.14
C SER A 245 -12.22 -1.84 -21.49
N ARG A 246 -12.01 -0.55 -21.80
CA ARG A 246 -10.67 0.02 -22.05
C ARG A 246 -9.78 -0.01 -20.82
N MET A 247 -10.34 0.20 -19.62
CA MET A 247 -9.58 0.08 -18.35
C MET A 247 -9.06 -1.34 -18.15
N VAL A 248 -9.90 -2.37 -18.38
CA VAL A 248 -9.48 -3.78 -18.30
C VAL A 248 -8.34 -4.07 -19.29
N ILE A 249 -8.50 -3.64 -20.56
CA ILE A 249 -7.46 -3.83 -21.59
C ILE A 249 -6.16 -3.12 -21.20
N TYR A 250 -6.25 -1.90 -20.68
CA TYR A 250 -5.08 -1.13 -20.22
C TYR A 250 -4.30 -1.87 -19.14
N TRP A 251 -4.97 -2.36 -18.10
CA TRP A 251 -4.29 -3.05 -17.00
C TRP A 251 -3.70 -4.39 -17.43
N LYS A 252 -4.38 -5.17 -18.28
CA LYS A 252 -3.82 -6.38 -18.88
C LYS A 252 -2.56 -6.10 -19.69
N HIS A 253 -2.56 -4.99 -20.44
CA HIS A 253 -1.36 -4.58 -21.18
C HIS A 253 -0.24 -4.09 -20.26
N TRP A 254 -0.59 -3.37 -19.19
CA TRP A 254 0.36 -2.88 -18.21
C TRP A 254 1.12 -4.02 -17.52
N LEU A 255 0.45 -5.12 -17.19
CA LEU A 255 1.05 -6.30 -16.58
C LEU A 255 1.99 -7.10 -17.48
N ARG A 256 1.96 -6.91 -18.80
CA ARG A 256 2.86 -7.64 -19.72
C ARG A 256 4.34 -7.40 -19.45
N ARG A 257 4.69 -6.29 -18.80
CA ARG A 257 6.08 -5.99 -18.42
C ARG A 257 6.63 -6.98 -17.38
N ALA A 258 5.76 -7.52 -16.53
CA ALA A 258 6.11 -8.48 -15.49
C ALA A 258 5.93 -9.95 -15.94
N GLU A 259 5.71 -10.21 -17.23
CA GLU A 259 5.65 -11.57 -17.76
C GLU A 259 7.02 -12.23 -17.59
N GLN A 260 7.07 -13.30 -16.81
CA GLN A 260 8.26 -14.11 -16.54
C GLN A 260 7.87 -15.58 -16.41
N ASP A 261 8.85 -16.45 -16.54
CA ASP A 261 8.65 -17.87 -16.28
C ASP A 261 8.29 -18.08 -14.81
N THR A 262 7.21 -18.76 -14.57
CA THR A 262 6.69 -19.00 -13.21
C THR A 262 7.10 -20.39 -12.68
N TYR A 263 7.72 -21.19 -13.52
CA TYR A 263 8.23 -22.53 -13.19
C TYR A 263 7.17 -23.40 -12.48
N ASP A 264 7.46 -23.83 -11.25
CA ASP A 264 6.60 -24.71 -10.46
C ASP A 264 5.72 -23.95 -9.44
N LEU A 265 5.64 -22.61 -9.55
CA LEU A 265 4.80 -21.82 -8.65
C LEU A 265 3.31 -22.14 -8.82
N PRO A 266 2.55 -22.26 -7.72
CA PRO A 266 1.09 -22.45 -7.77
C PRO A 266 0.39 -21.29 -8.50
N LYS A 267 -0.69 -21.59 -9.22
CA LYS A 267 -1.48 -20.58 -9.95
C LYS A 267 -1.97 -19.44 -9.05
N GLY A 268 -2.31 -19.72 -7.79
CA GLY A 268 -2.70 -18.72 -6.81
C GLY A 268 -1.58 -17.71 -6.51
N VAL A 269 -0.34 -18.20 -6.39
CA VAL A 269 0.86 -17.35 -6.19
C VAL A 269 1.10 -16.46 -7.40
N VAL A 270 1.02 -17.01 -8.62
CA VAL A 270 1.19 -16.24 -9.87
C VAL A 270 0.11 -15.16 -10.00
N ARG A 271 -1.14 -15.49 -9.70
CA ARG A 271 -2.24 -14.52 -9.69
C ARG A 271 -2.00 -13.42 -8.66
N MET A 272 -1.62 -13.77 -7.42
CA MET A 272 -1.33 -12.82 -6.35
C MET A 272 -0.14 -11.92 -6.70
N PHE A 273 0.91 -12.42 -7.37
CA PHE A 273 2.03 -11.63 -7.85
C PHE A 273 1.58 -10.50 -8.77
N LYS A 274 0.79 -10.83 -9.80
CA LYS A 274 0.23 -9.83 -10.72
C LYS A 274 -0.69 -8.83 -10.01
N HIS A 275 -1.52 -9.34 -9.14
CA HIS A 275 -2.46 -8.51 -8.37
C HIS A 275 -1.71 -7.57 -7.41
N SER A 276 -0.67 -8.04 -6.74
CA SER A 276 0.18 -7.21 -5.87
C SER A 276 0.86 -6.07 -6.63
N LEU A 277 1.32 -6.31 -7.87
CA LEU A 277 1.85 -5.24 -8.73
C LEU A 277 0.80 -4.15 -9.00
N LEU A 278 -0.43 -4.54 -9.29
CA LEU A 278 -1.54 -3.61 -9.51
C LEU A 278 -1.88 -2.83 -8.24
N LEU A 279 -1.94 -3.50 -7.08
CA LEU A 279 -2.22 -2.84 -5.80
C LEU A 279 -1.10 -1.87 -5.39
N VAL A 280 0.17 -2.27 -5.54
CA VAL A 280 1.30 -1.33 -5.33
C VAL A 280 1.15 -0.11 -6.25
N ARG A 281 0.79 -0.30 -7.53
CA ARG A 281 0.59 0.83 -8.46
C ARG A 281 -0.47 1.82 -7.97
N THR A 282 -1.52 1.37 -7.28
CA THR A 282 -2.54 2.27 -6.72
C THR A 282 -2.01 3.16 -5.60
N GLN A 283 -0.95 2.74 -4.91
CA GLN A 283 -0.34 3.45 -3.78
C GLN A 283 0.79 4.41 -4.19
N VAL A 284 1.11 4.46 -5.48
CA VAL A 284 2.16 5.33 -6.04
C VAL A 284 1.53 6.56 -6.67
N ASP A 285 1.78 7.74 -6.10
CA ASP A 285 1.42 9.02 -6.69
C ASP A 285 2.27 9.32 -7.94
N GLU A 286 1.70 9.94 -8.95
CA GLU A 286 2.43 10.28 -10.17
C GLU A 286 3.60 11.26 -9.95
N ARG A 287 3.61 12.00 -8.83
CA ARG A 287 4.67 12.93 -8.44
C ARG A 287 5.78 12.26 -7.61
N GLY A 288 5.61 10.98 -7.29
CA GLY A 288 6.66 10.13 -6.73
C GLY A 288 6.48 9.66 -5.30
N ALA A 289 5.51 10.15 -4.54
CA ALA A 289 5.25 9.60 -3.22
C ALA A 289 4.77 8.15 -3.32
N ILE A 290 5.35 7.25 -2.53
CA ILE A 290 4.92 5.85 -2.38
C ILE A 290 4.38 5.69 -0.97
N LEU A 291 3.09 5.43 -0.83
CA LEU A 291 2.43 5.41 0.47
C LEU A 291 2.55 4.06 1.16
N ALA A 292 2.66 4.08 2.49
CA ALA A 292 2.65 2.87 3.31
C ALA A 292 1.28 2.19 3.27
N ALA A 293 0.22 2.94 3.57
CA ALA A 293 -1.17 2.49 3.51
C ALA A 293 -2.11 3.70 3.51
N ASN A 294 -3.39 3.49 3.21
CA ASN A 294 -4.39 4.55 3.21
C ASN A 294 -5.76 4.10 3.75
N ASP A 295 -5.76 3.10 4.62
CA ASP A 295 -6.92 2.69 5.42
C ASP A 295 -7.14 3.70 6.55
N THR A 296 -8.26 4.45 6.52
CA THR A 296 -8.58 5.47 7.51
C THR A 296 -9.16 4.92 8.81
N ASP A 297 -9.54 3.66 8.89
CA ASP A 297 -10.08 3.07 10.12
C ASP A 297 -9.04 3.01 11.24
N ILE A 298 -7.74 3.04 10.92
CA ILE A 298 -6.65 3.14 11.90
C ILE A 298 -6.76 4.39 12.78
N LEU A 299 -7.39 5.47 12.30
CA LEU A 299 -7.64 6.69 13.06
C LEU A 299 -8.46 6.46 14.34
N GLN A 300 -9.24 5.40 14.40
CA GLN A 300 -10.02 5.04 15.57
C GLN A 300 -9.14 4.56 16.75
N TYR A 301 -7.94 4.07 16.46
CA TYR A 301 -7.03 3.51 17.46
C TYR A 301 -6.06 4.54 18.02
N ASN A 302 -5.34 5.27 17.16
CA ASN A 302 -4.23 6.14 17.58
C ASN A 302 -4.36 7.61 17.12
N ARG A 303 -5.44 7.97 16.41
CA ARG A 303 -5.69 9.32 15.86
C ARG A 303 -4.61 9.80 14.89
N ASP A 304 -3.83 8.89 14.32
CA ASP A 304 -2.94 9.10 13.19
C ASP A 304 -3.25 8.07 12.09
N HIS A 305 -2.73 8.27 10.90
CA HIS A 305 -2.96 7.42 9.74
C HIS A 305 -1.63 6.94 9.13
N TYR A 306 -1.70 6.01 8.19
CA TYR A 306 -0.54 5.51 7.43
C TYR A 306 -0.46 6.11 6.02
N SER A 307 -1.28 7.12 5.73
CA SER A 307 -1.30 7.78 4.42
C SER A 307 -0.14 8.77 4.28
N TYR A 308 1.06 8.28 4.59
CA TYR A 308 2.34 8.96 4.45
C TYR A 308 3.29 8.15 3.59
N MET A 309 4.29 8.81 3.07
CA MET A 309 5.47 8.21 2.46
C MET A 309 6.59 8.15 3.50
N TRP A 310 7.01 6.95 3.90
CA TRP A 310 8.27 6.68 4.56
C TRP A 310 9.33 6.41 3.49
N PRO A 311 10.44 7.15 3.46
CA PRO A 311 11.49 6.91 2.45
C PRO A 311 12.05 5.49 2.45
N ARG A 312 12.18 4.85 3.61
CA ARG A 312 12.55 3.43 3.76
C ARG A 312 11.57 2.52 3.05
N ASP A 313 10.28 2.63 3.37
CA ASP A 313 9.22 1.83 2.75
C ASP A 313 9.20 2.08 1.24
N GLY A 314 9.22 3.35 0.84
CA GLY A 314 9.27 3.75 -0.57
C GLY A 314 10.47 3.15 -1.31
N ALA A 315 11.66 3.11 -0.69
CA ALA A 315 12.86 2.54 -1.27
C ALA A 315 12.75 1.02 -1.50
N LEU A 316 12.25 0.27 -0.51
CA LEU A 316 12.07 -1.18 -0.62
C LEU A 316 10.94 -1.54 -1.60
N ILE A 317 9.88 -0.74 -1.64
CA ILE A 317 8.81 -0.89 -2.64
C ILE A 317 9.34 -0.57 -4.04
N ALA A 318 10.15 0.48 -4.19
CA ALA A 318 10.78 0.83 -5.46
C ALA A 318 11.72 -0.29 -5.95
N GLU A 319 12.48 -0.92 -5.06
CA GLU A 319 13.32 -2.06 -5.40
C GLU A 319 12.49 -3.25 -5.93
N ALA A 320 11.40 -3.61 -5.25
CA ALA A 320 10.51 -4.68 -5.68
C ALA A 320 9.90 -4.39 -7.07
N MET A 321 9.48 -3.15 -7.32
CA MET A 321 8.94 -2.73 -8.61
C MET A 321 10.01 -2.69 -9.71
N SER A 322 11.26 -2.34 -9.38
CA SER A 322 12.40 -2.41 -10.29
C SER A 322 12.69 -3.86 -10.71
N LEU A 323 12.69 -4.79 -9.75
CA LEU A 323 12.83 -6.23 -10.01
C LEU A 323 11.78 -6.75 -11.00
N ALA A 324 10.55 -6.24 -10.90
CA ALA A 324 9.46 -6.61 -11.79
C ALA A 324 9.42 -5.81 -13.11
N GLY A 325 10.39 -4.93 -13.39
CA GLY A 325 10.51 -4.20 -14.65
C GLY A 325 9.71 -2.89 -14.75
N TYR A 326 9.32 -2.27 -13.61
CA TYR A 326 8.50 -1.05 -13.57
C TYR A 326 9.27 0.23 -13.23
N GLN A 327 10.45 0.43 -13.82
CA GLN A 327 11.32 1.60 -13.59
C GLN A 327 10.60 2.94 -13.78
N SER A 328 9.75 3.05 -14.80
CA SER A 328 9.00 4.29 -15.08
C SER A 328 8.00 4.67 -13.98
N VAL A 329 7.59 3.72 -13.16
CA VAL A 329 6.67 3.96 -12.02
C VAL A 329 7.43 4.51 -10.82
N ILE A 330 8.68 4.05 -10.62
CA ILE A 330 9.48 4.38 -9.44
C ILE A 330 10.47 5.55 -9.65
N ALA A 331 10.82 5.89 -10.88
CA ALA A 331 11.76 6.99 -11.14
C ALA A 331 11.33 8.33 -10.49
N PRO A 332 10.04 8.72 -10.47
CA PRO A 332 9.59 9.90 -9.75
C PRO A 332 9.86 9.87 -8.23
N PHE A 333 9.88 8.67 -7.61
CA PHE A 333 10.18 8.54 -6.17
C PHE A 333 11.57 9.06 -5.80
N PHE A 334 12.58 8.75 -6.57
CA PHE A 334 13.92 9.25 -6.30
C PHE A 334 14.03 10.76 -6.49
N THR A 335 13.27 11.32 -7.43
CA THR A 335 13.17 12.77 -7.62
C THR A 335 12.44 13.42 -6.44
N PHE A 336 11.37 12.81 -5.94
CA PHE A 336 10.66 13.24 -4.74
C PHE A 336 11.61 13.26 -3.52
N CYS A 337 12.38 12.18 -3.29
CA CYS A 337 13.35 12.13 -2.20
C CYS A 337 14.44 13.20 -2.33
N ALA A 338 14.92 13.50 -3.54
CA ALA A 338 15.88 14.58 -3.78
C ALA A 338 15.33 15.98 -3.45
N GLN A 339 14.03 16.21 -3.70
CA GLN A 339 13.34 17.46 -3.36
C GLN A 339 13.03 17.56 -1.86
N ALA A 340 12.74 16.44 -1.21
CA ALA A 340 12.43 16.37 0.20
C ALA A 340 13.68 16.35 1.11
N LEU A 341 14.86 16.10 0.55
CA LEU A 341 16.11 16.01 1.30
C LEU A 341 16.43 17.34 2.00
N SER A 342 16.75 17.28 3.29
CA SER A 342 17.17 18.46 4.06
C SER A 342 18.43 19.10 3.49
N PRO A 343 18.69 20.38 3.78
CA PRO A 343 19.96 21.03 3.40
C PRO A 343 21.19 20.29 3.92
N GLU A 344 21.08 19.65 5.09
CA GLU A 344 22.13 18.88 5.77
C GLU A 344 22.35 17.49 5.16
N GLY A 345 21.41 16.98 4.34
CA GLY A 345 21.56 15.72 3.61
C GLY A 345 20.84 14.51 4.22
N TYR A 346 19.89 14.70 5.12
CA TYR A 346 19.05 13.63 5.65
C TYR A 346 17.60 13.77 5.20
N LEU A 347 16.87 12.65 5.20
CA LEU A 347 15.42 12.61 5.08
C LEU A 347 14.80 12.49 6.47
N TYR A 348 13.68 13.18 6.69
CA TYR A 348 12.83 12.95 7.85
C TYR A 348 12.15 11.58 7.74
N HIS A 349 11.65 11.04 8.85
CA HIS A 349 11.13 9.68 8.86
C HIS A 349 9.84 9.50 8.03
N LYS A 350 9.03 10.53 7.81
CA LYS A 350 7.86 10.45 6.90
C LYS A 350 7.45 11.79 6.32
N TYR A 351 6.78 11.72 5.17
CA TYR A 351 6.31 12.86 4.40
C TYR A 351 4.86 12.68 3.98
N ASN A 352 4.14 13.80 3.84
CA ASN A 352 2.90 13.83 3.10
C ASN A 352 3.17 13.65 1.59
N PRO A 353 2.17 13.19 0.81
CA PRO A 353 2.33 13.05 -0.64
C PRO A 353 2.67 14.33 -1.40
N ASP A 354 2.39 15.50 -0.82
CA ASP A 354 2.76 16.82 -1.38
C ASP A 354 4.21 17.24 -1.10
N GLY A 355 4.98 16.41 -0.40
CA GLY A 355 6.38 16.66 -0.03
C GLY A 355 6.57 17.41 1.29
N THR A 356 5.52 17.80 1.97
CA THR A 356 5.62 18.38 3.31
C THR A 356 5.95 17.30 4.35
N VAL A 357 6.68 17.68 5.41
CA VAL A 357 7.04 16.74 6.48
C VAL A 357 5.77 16.24 7.19
N GLY A 358 5.67 14.95 7.38
CA GLY A 358 4.56 14.31 8.11
C GLY A 358 4.59 14.58 9.60
N SER A 359 3.50 14.24 10.31
CA SER A 359 3.47 14.33 11.77
C SER A 359 4.58 13.49 12.40
N SER A 360 5.19 13.96 13.49
CA SER A 360 6.23 13.22 14.19
C SER A 360 6.02 13.29 15.69
N TRP A 361 6.20 12.16 16.36
CA TRP A 361 6.32 12.08 17.82
C TRP A 361 7.78 12.05 18.30
N HIS A 362 8.74 12.05 17.37
CA HIS A 362 10.16 12.07 17.69
C HIS A 362 10.55 13.43 18.27
N PRO A 363 10.97 13.52 19.53
CA PRO A 363 11.27 14.81 20.14
C PRO A 363 12.60 15.39 19.62
N TYR A 364 12.62 16.67 19.27
CA TYR A 364 13.83 17.41 18.90
C TYR A 364 14.78 17.65 20.11
N ILE A 365 14.26 17.69 21.31
CA ILE A 365 15.03 17.94 22.53
C ILE A 365 14.70 16.86 23.55
N VAL A 366 15.72 16.15 23.99
CA VAL A 366 15.60 15.13 25.04
C VAL A 366 16.65 15.43 26.11
N GLN A 367 16.24 15.61 27.36
CA GLN A 367 17.14 15.95 28.51
C GLN A 367 18.06 17.15 28.21
N GLY A 368 17.53 18.18 27.52
CA GLY A 368 18.27 19.39 27.17
C GLY A 368 19.21 19.26 25.96
N SER A 369 19.33 18.08 25.36
CA SER A 369 20.16 17.88 24.15
C SER A 369 19.29 17.84 22.91
N ARG A 370 19.75 18.50 21.83
CA ARG A 370 19.09 18.44 20.51
C ARG A 370 19.29 17.06 19.91
N ARG A 371 18.21 16.47 19.41
CA ARG A 371 18.22 15.23 18.63
C ARG A 371 17.53 15.49 17.31
N LEU A 372 18.04 14.88 16.24
CA LEU A 372 17.34 14.90 14.95
C LEU A 372 16.18 13.90 15.01
N PRO A 373 14.96 14.25 14.54
CA PRO A 373 13.81 13.36 14.46
C PRO A 373 13.89 12.50 13.19
N ILE A 374 14.94 11.69 13.08
CA ILE A 374 15.26 10.87 11.92
C ILE A 374 15.47 9.41 12.30
N GLN A 375 15.41 8.57 11.28
CA GLN A 375 15.93 7.21 11.23
C GLN A 375 16.90 7.20 10.04
N GLU A 376 18.16 6.80 10.22
CA GLU A 376 19.19 6.91 9.16
C GLU A 376 18.90 5.95 8.00
N ASP A 377 18.17 4.87 8.25
CA ASP A 377 17.72 3.92 7.22
C ASP A 377 16.79 4.57 6.18
N GLU A 378 16.01 5.60 6.56
CA GLU A 378 15.19 6.37 5.63
C GLU A 378 16.02 7.04 4.53
N THR A 379 17.19 7.53 4.89
CA THR A 379 18.12 8.18 3.94
C THR A 379 18.96 7.14 3.19
N ALA A 380 19.46 6.14 3.90
CA ALA A 380 20.40 5.16 3.38
C ALA A 380 19.76 4.24 2.34
N LEU A 381 18.54 3.76 2.58
CA LEU A 381 17.86 2.82 1.68
C LEU A 381 17.42 3.47 0.37
N VAL A 382 17.21 4.77 0.33
CA VAL A 382 16.98 5.48 -0.95
C VAL A 382 18.21 5.39 -1.86
N LEU A 383 19.41 5.55 -1.31
CA LEU A 383 20.66 5.39 -2.08
C LEU A 383 20.85 3.93 -2.53
N PHE A 384 20.60 2.99 -1.62
CA PHE A 384 20.65 1.55 -1.92
C PHE A 384 19.70 1.17 -3.06
N ALA A 385 18.42 1.53 -2.96
CA ALA A 385 17.42 1.21 -3.98
C ALA A 385 17.74 1.86 -5.34
N LEU A 386 18.25 3.09 -5.36
CA LEU A 386 18.69 3.74 -6.59
C LEU A 386 19.84 2.98 -7.25
N TRP A 387 20.81 2.49 -6.46
CA TRP A 387 21.90 1.66 -6.96
C TRP A 387 21.40 0.30 -7.47
N GLN A 388 20.48 -0.34 -6.74
CA GLN A 388 19.89 -1.61 -7.17
C GLN A 388 19.16 -1.46 -8.51
N ASP A 389 18.41 -0.38 -8.70
CA ASP A 389 17.76 -0.08 -9.98
C ASP A 389 18.78 0.13 -11.11
N TYR A 390 19.79 0.98 -10.87
CA TYR A 390 20.85 1.22 -11.85
C TYR A 390 21.62 -0.06 -12.19
N SER A 391 21.98 -0.89 -11.21
CA SER A 391 22.74 -2.12 -11.42
C SER A 391 22.04 -3.10 -12.35
N ARG A 392 20.72 -3.14 -12.32
CA ARG A 392 19.88 -4.01 -13.18
C ARG A 392 19.68 -3.42 -14.57
N ASN A 393 19.40 -2.13 -14.64
CA ASN A 393 18.87 -1.49 -15.85
C ASN A 393 19.91 -0.68 -16.62
N GLN A 394 21.03 -0.31 -16.00
CA GLN A 394 22.14 0.46 -16.58
C GLN A 394 21.71 1.81 -17.20
N VAL A 395 20.59 2.40 -16.70
CA VAL A 395 20.07 3.71 -17.15
C VAL A 395 20.72 4.81 -16.30
N ILE A 396 21.69 5.52 -16.86
CA ILE A 396 22.57 6.47 -16.15
C ILE A 396 21.92 7.85 -15.91
N GLU A 397 20.96 8.25 -16.72
CA GLU A 397 20.42 9.58 -16.76
C GLU A 397 19.79 10.00 -15.43
N LEU A 398 19.07 9.10 -14.78
CA LEU A 398 18.44 9.36 -13.48
C LEU A 398 19.49 9.54 -12.37
N PRO A 399 20.41 8.59 -12.09
CA PRO A 399 21.47 8.79 -11.11
C PRO A 399 22.33 10.02 -11.38
N GLN A 400 22.65 10.31 -12.65
CA GLN A 400 23.41 11.49 -13.04
C GLN A 400 22.70 12.79 -12.65
N SER A 401 21.39 12.88 -12.89
CA SER A 401 20.57 14.04 -12.53
C SER A 401 20.46 14.24 -11.00
N LEU A 402 20.56 13.15 -10.24
CA LEU A 402 20.43 13.14 -8.78
C LEU A 402 21.79 13.18 -8.05
N TYR A 403 22.91 13.15 -8.76
CA TYR A 403 24.23 13.03 -8.16
C TYR A 403 24.53 14.10 -7.12
N SER A 404 24.34 15.37 -7.47
CA SER A 404 24.66 16.51 -6.59
C SER A 404 23.61 16.75 -5.52
N ASN A 405 22.33 16.51 -5.85
CA ASN A 405 21.21 16.91 -4.99
C ASN A 405 20.77 15.82 -4.02
N LEU A 406 20.99 14.55 -4.34
CA LEU A 406 20.63 13.41 -3.52
C LEU A 406 21.88 12.61 -3.10
N ILE A 407 22.56 11.96 -4.07
CA ILE A 407 23.57 10.94 -3.78
C ILE A 407 24.68 11.51 -2.91
N ARG A 408 25.33 12.61 -3.36
CA ARG A 408 26.47 13.20 -2.64
C ARG A 408 26.09 13.78 -1.29
N LYS A 409 24.95 14.49 -1.20
CA LYS A 409 24.52 15.10 0.07
C LYS A 409 24.16 14.05 1.11
N ALA A 410 23.35 13.06 0.72
CA ALA A 410 22.94 11.98 1.63
C ALA A 410 24.12 11.16 2.10
N ALA A 411 25.04 10.80 1.20
CA ALA A 411 26.23 10.04 1.58
C ALA A 411 27.19 10.84 2.48
N SER A 412 27.35 12.15 2.25
CA SER A 412 28.16 13.00 3.15
C SER A 412 27.56 13.01 4.56
N PHE A 413 26.24 13.23 4.67
CA PHE A 413 25.56 13.17 5.97
C PHE A 413 25.77 11.81 6.67
N LEU A 414 25.48 10.70 5.97
CA LEU A 414 25.60 9.36 6.53
C LEU A 414 27.04 9.01 6.96
N SER A 415 28.04 9.50 6.21
CA SER A 415 29.46 9.25 6.55
C SER A 415 29.97 10.07 7.72
N GLU A 416 29.32 11.16 8.07
CA GLU A 416 29.66 12.04 9.20
C GLU A 416 28.82 11.75 10.45
N TYR A 417 27.63 11.14 10.29
CA TYR A 417 26.69 10.85 11.39
C TYR A 417 27.01 9.55 12.09
N ILE A 418 28.23 9.47 12.66
CA ILE A 418 28.83 8.26 13.24
C ILE A 418 29.19 8.50 14.71
N GLU A 419 28.96 7.48 15.56
CA GLU A 419 29.45 7.40 16.93
C GLU A 419 30.93 6.94 16.93
N PRO A 420 31.90 7.84 17.17
CA PRO A 420 33.30 7.52 16.94
C PRO A 420 33.85 6.38 17.81
N SER A 421 33.31 6.22 19.05
CA SER A 421 33.78 5.21 19.99
C SER A 421 33.37 3.79 19.60
N LEU A 422 32.33 3.65 18.80
CA LEU A 422 31.77 2.37 18.39
C LEU A 422 31.97 2.09 16.89
N ALA A 423 32.32 3.11 16.12
CA ALA A 423 32.35 3.05 14.66
C ALA A 423 31.01 2.61 14.06
N LEU A 424 29.90 3.05 14.62
CA LEU A 424 28.53 2.75 14.22
C LEU A 424 27.76 4.06 14.00
N PRO A 425 26.63 4.06 13.27
CA PRO A 425 25.76 5.24 13.16
C PRO A 425 25.39 5.78 14.55
N LEU A 426 25.14 7.09 14.64
CA LEU A 426 24.65 7.70 15.87
C LEU A 426 23.28 7.12 16.26
N PRO A 427 22.87 7.22 17.54
CA PRO A 427 21.58 6.66 17.95
C PRO A 427 20.40 7.35 17.27
N SER A 428 19.43 6.55 16.82
CA SER A 428 18.14 6.98 16.29
C SER A 428 17.01 6.07 16.78
N TYR A 429 15.80 6.31 16.32
CA TYR A 429 14.71 5.34 16.50
C TYR A 429 14.93 4.11 15.63
N ASP A 430 14.43 2.95 16.13
CA ASP A 430 14.49 1.68 15.41
C ASP A 430 13.53 1.68 14.19
N LEU A 431 13.63 0.65 13.34
CA LEU A 431 12.75 0.41 12.21
C LEU A 431 11.26 0.54 12.55
N TRP A 432 10.88 0.16 13.78
CA TRP A 432 9.50 0.15 14.23
C TRP A 432 9.07 1.46 14.91
N GLU A 433 9.96 2.46 14.96
CA GLU A 433 9.73 3.78 15.56
C GLU A 433 9.40 3.74 17.07
N GLU A 434 9.84 2.69 17.76
CA GLU A 434 9.47 2.43 19.15
C GLU A 434 10.60 2.72 20.15
N ARG A 435 11.85 2.50 19.75
CA ARG A 435 13.00 2.51 20.67
C ARG A 435 14.14 3.34 20.13
N TYR A 436 14.84 4.03 21.03
CA TYR A 436 15.99 4.86 20.71
C TYR A 436 17.30 4.15 21.09
N GLY A 437 18.18 3.99 20.12
CA GLY A 437 19.45 3.26 20.28
C GLY A 437 20.26 3.21 18.98
N ILE A 438 21.27 2.34 18.94
CA ILE A 438 22.06 2.02 17.74
C ILE A 438 21.62 0.63 17.27
N TRP A 439 21.02 0.53 16.09
CA TRP A 439 20.33 -0.67 15.66
C TRP A 439 21.09 -1.42 14.58
N THR A 440 21.05 -2.74 14.64
CA THR A 440 21.67 -3.62 13.63
C THR A 440 21.09 -3.40 12.25
N TYR A 441 19.78 -3.24 12.15
CA TYR A 441 19.10 -2.92 10.89
C TYR A 441 19.57 -1.59 10.31
N THR A 442 19.55 -0.52 11.11
CA THR A 442 19.98 0.82 10.70
C THR A 442 21.45 0.84 10.29
N ALA A 443 22.33 0.19 11.07
CA ALA A 443 23.75 0.09 10.72
C ALA A 443 23.96 -0.67 9.39
N SER A 444 23.19 -1.73 9.13
CA SER A 444 23.21 -2.46 7.87
C SER A 444 22.74 -1.59 6.69
N SER A 445 21.68 -0.81 6.90
CA SER A 445 21.15 0.12 5.89
C SER A 445 22.14 1.22 5.55
N VAL A 446 22.79 1.82 6.55
CA VAL A 446 23.81 2.87 6.36
C VAL A 446 25.03 2.30 5.62
N TYR A 447 25.47 1.08 5.95
CA TYR A 447 26.52 0.37 5.21
C TYR A 447 26.15 0.28 3.72
N ALA A 448 24.94 -0.21 3.41
CA ALA A 448 24.49 -0.38 2.02
C ALA A 448 24.36 0.96 1.27
N GLY A 449 23.81 1.98 1.92
CA GLY A 449 23.69 3.32 1.34
C GLY A 449 25.03 3.96 1.01
N LEU A 450 26.04 3.82 1.89
CA LEU A 450 27.40 4.31 1.66
C LEU A 450 28.09 3.52 0.56
N MET A 451 27.93 2.20 0.49
CA MET A 451 28.46 1.38 -0.61
C MET A 451 27.84 1.77 -1.95
N ALA A 452 26.53 1.98 -1.99
CA ALA A 452 25.82 2.46 -3.17
C ALA A 452 26.37 3.82 -3.64
N ALA A 453 26.53 4.76 -2.72
CA ALA A 453 27.10 6.08 -3.01
C ALA A 453 28.56 5.98 -3.49
N ALA A 454 29.35 5.07 -2.91
CA ALA A 454 30.71 4.83 -3.34
C ALA A 454 30.80 4.35 -4.79
N PHE A 455 29.91 3.44 -5.19
CA PHE A 455 29.85 2.99 -6.60
C PHE A 455 29.41 4.10 -7.54
N PHE A 456 28.45 4.94 -7.16
CA PHE A 456 28.06 6.09 -7.98
C PHE A 456 29.17 7.13 -8.09
N THR A 457 29.86 7.47 -6.99
CA THR A 457 30.98 8.43 -7.03
C THR A 457 32.13 7.92 -7.88
N GLU A 458 32.44 6.62 -7.81
CA GLU A 458 33.42 5.98 -8.70
C GLU A 458 32.99 6.06 -10.17
N LEU A 459 31.73 5.73 -10.47
CA LEU A 459 31.14 5.79 -11.81
C LEU A 459 31.22 7.20 -12.41
N PHE A 460 31.07 8.25 -11.59
CA PHE A 460 31.18 9.64 -12.01
C PHE A 460 32.59 10.25 -11.87
N GLY A 461 33.61 9.42 -11.56
CA GLY A 461 35.01 9.84 -11.50
C GLY A 461 35.43 10.57 -10.24
N ASP A 462 34.61 10.57 -9.18
CA ASP A 462 34.93 11.16 -7.87
C ASP A 462 35.52 10.10 -6.94
N TYR A 463 36.74 9.66 -7.26
CA TYR A 463 37.41 8.55 -6.58
C TYR A 463 37.73 8.84 -5.12
N GLU A 464 38.03 10.10 -4.75
CA GLU A 464 38.33 10.48 -3.37
C GLU A 464 37.12 10.23 -2.46
N ARG A 465 35.91 10.64 -2.91
CA ARG A 465 34.67 10.35 -2.17
C ARG A 465 34.32 8.88 -2.21
N SER A 466 34.55 8.19 -3.31
CA SER A 466 34.33 6.73 -3.38
C SER A 466 35.13 6.01 -2.30
N ASP A 467 36.43 6.31 -2.20
CA ASP A 467 37.29 5.69 -1.19
C ASP A 467 36.85 6.07 0.24
N HIS A 468 36.47 7.33 0.47
CA HIS A 468 35.96 7.76 1.76
C HIS A 468 34.70 6.98 2.18
N TYR A 469 33.71 6.87 1.30
CA TYR A 469 32.46 6.16 1.60
C TYR A 469 32.67 4.66 1.77
N LYS A 470 33.51 4.01 0.93
CA LYS A 470 33.90 2.60 1.10
C LYS A 470 34.59 2.35 2.45
N ASN A 471 35.52 3.21 2.82
CA ASN A 471 36.24 3.09 4.10
C ASN A 471 35.28 3.26 5.29
N THR A 472 34.38 4.24 5.25
CA THR A 472 33.38 4.44 6.29
C THR A 472 32.44 3.25 6.41
N ALA A 473 31.93 2.72 5.29
CA ALA A 473 31.10 1.53 5.26
C ALA A 473 31.82 0.31 5.88
N ASN A 474 33.09 0.09 5.49
CA ASN A 474 33.89 -1.02 6.08
C ASN A 474 34.15 -0.81 7.57
N THR A 475 34.31 0.43 8.03
CA THR A 475 34.45 0.75 9.45
C THR A 475 33.16 0.43 10.22
N ILE A 476 32.01 0.76 9.68
CA ILE A 476 30.68 0.39 10.24
C ILE A 476 30.55 -1.13 10.31
N LYS A 477 30.91 -1.85 9.25
CA LYS A 477 30.90 -3.33 9.25
C LYS A 477 31.76 -3.92 10.37
N GLN A 478 32.96 -3.37 10.60
CA GLN A 478 33.82 -3.82 11.71
C GLN A 478 33.19 -3.47 13.07
N GLY A 479 32.59 -2.28 13.22
CA GLY A 479 31.83 -1.89 14.41
C GLY A 479 30.69 -2.87 14.71
N MET A 480 29.95 -3.28 13.68
CA MET A 480 28.87 -4.28 13.81
C MET A 480 29.41 -5.62 14.31
N LEU A 481 30.49 -6.13 13.70
CA LEU A 481 31.09 -7.40 14.09
C LEU A 481 31.65 -7.37 15.52
N THR A 482 32.17 -6.22 15.96
CA THR A 482 32.77 -6.05 17.30
C THR A 482 31.72 -5.86 18.39
N HIS A 483 30.69 -5.03 18.12
CA HIS A 483 29.80 -4.55 19.17
C HIS A 483 28.40 -5.18 19.12
N LEU A 484 27.92 -5.61 17.94
CA LEU A 484 26.58 -6.16 17.79
C LEU A 484 26.55 -7.69 17.72
N TRP A 485 27.65 -8.34 17.32
CA TRP A 485 27.75 -9.80 17.42
C TRP A 485 27.86 -10.22 18.87
N ASP A 486 27.13 -11.26 19.27
CA ASP A 486 27.17 -11.81 20.62
C ASP A 486 27.66 -13.26 20.59
N GLU A 487 28.85 -13.50 21.17
CA GLU A 487 29.49 -14.83 21.17
C GLU A 487 28.76 -15.84 22.07
N GLU A 488 28.11 -15.36 23.14
CA GLU A 488 27.43 -16.25 24.09
C GLU A 488 26.17 -16.86 23.46
N THR A 489 25.34 -16.04 22.80
CA THR A 489 24.12 -16.50 22.14
C THR A 489 24.35 -16.97 20.71
N GLY A 490 25.50 -16.66 20.12
CA GLY A 490 25.89 -17.00 18.76
C GLY A 490 25.03 -16.32 17.69
N ARG A 491 24.54 -15.11 17.96
CA ARG A 491 23.74 -14.30 17.01
C ARG A 491 23.98 -12.81 17.19
N PHE A 492 23.53 -12.02 16.21
CA PHE A 492 23.53 -10.56 16.37
C PHE A 492 22.50 -10.10 17.40
N ALA A 493 22.86 -9.08 18.18
CA ALA A 493 21.95 -8.30 18.99
C ALA A 493 21.03 -7.47 18.09
N ARG A 494 19.82 -7.15 18.57
CA ARG A 494 18.95 -6.19 17.89
C ARG A 494 19.63 -4.83 17.74
N GLY A 495 20.36 -4.41 18.77
CA GLY A 495 21.10 -3.16 18.79
C GLY A 495 21.81 -2.92 20.13
N LEU A 496 22.24 -1.67 20.31
CA LEU A 496 22.81 -1.17 21.55
C LEU A 496 21.89 -0.09 22.13
N ILE A 497 21.58 -0.22 23.40
CA ILE A 497 20.81 0.77 24.17
C ILE A 497 21.66 1.36 25.29
N GLN A 498 21.40 2.61 25.63
CA GLN A 498 22.16 3.27 26.69
C GLN A 498 21.50 2.99 28.06
N LYS A 499 22.26 2.37 29.01
CA LYS A 499 21.89 2.18 30.39
C LYS A 499 23.01 2.70 31.27
N ASP A 500 22.70 3.58 32.20
CA ASP A 500 23.68 4.16 33.16
C ASP A 500 24.95 4.69 32.44
N ASN A 501 24.75 5.43 31.36
CA ASN A 501 25.80 5.98 30.46
C ASN A 501 26.73 4.91 29.85
N ARG A 502 26.31 3.65 29.76
CA ARG A 502 27.03 2.56 29.08
C ARG A 502 26.19 1.97 27.97
N TRP A 503 26.82 1.58 26.87
CA TRP A 503 26.19 0.83 25.81
C TRP A 503 26.04 -0.64 26.23
N VAL A 504 24.83 -1.15 26.14
CA VAL A 504 24.46 -2.53 26.46
C VAL A 504 23.75 -3.15 25.28
N LYS A 505 24.08 -4.38 24.93
CA LYS A 505 23.40 -5.13 23.86
C LYS A 505 21.92 -5.36 24.21
N ASP A 506 21.04 -5.05 23.29
CA ASP A 506 19.64 -5.48 23.35
C ASP A 506 19.52 -6.82 22.62
N MET A 507 19.38 -7.87 23.42
CA MET A 507 19.31 -9.24 22.90
C MET A 507 17.89 -9.70 22.58
N THR A 508 16.90 -8.80 22.51
CA THR A 508 15.55 -9.14 22.01
C THR A 508 15.65 -9.74 20.62
N LEU A 509 15.00 -10.87 20.43
CA LEU A 509 14.96 -11.50 19.12
C LEU A 509 14.02 -10.73 18.22
N GLU A 510 14.48 -10.37 17.02
CA GLU A 510 13.78 -9.49 16.10
C GLU A 510 14.03 -9.87 14.64
N SER A 511 13.00 -9.80 13.82
CA SER A 511 13.06 -10.21 12.41
C SER A 511 13.85 -9.26 11.51
N SER A 512 13.97 -7.97 11.85
CA SER A 512 14.67 -6.95 11.03
C SER A 512 16.18 -7.20 10.85
N MET A 513 16.77 -8.10 11.65
CA MET A 513 18.18 -8.51 11.47
C MET A 513 18.45 -9.20 10.13
N PHE A 514 17.43 -9.50 9.33
CA PHE A 514 17.59 -9.92 7.93
C PHE A 514 18.43 -8.91 7.12
N GLY A 515 18.39 -7.64 7.46
CA GLY A 515 19.17 -6.58 6.80
C GLY A 515 20.69 -6.83 6.76
N ILE A 516 21.22 -7.69 7.64
CA ILE A 516 22.67 -8.01 7.65
C ILE A 516 23.10 -8.64 6.33
N TRP A 517 22.31 -9.54 5.76
CA TRP A 517 22.61 -10.19 4.50
C TRP A 517 21.94 -9.50 3.30
N GLU A 518 20.69 -9.04 3.46
CA GLU A 518 19.95 -8.37 2.37
C GLU A 518 20.66 -7.11 1.90
N PHE A 519 21.25 -6.35 2.82
CA PHE A 519 22.00 -5.12 2.51
C PHE A 519 23.50 -5.36 2.29
N GLY A 520 23.94 -6.61 2.22
CA GLY A 520 25.27 -7.00 1.80
C GLY A 520 26.39 -6.79 2.82
N VAL A 521 26.08 -6.61 4.11
CA VAL A 521 27.10 -6.51 5.18
C VAL A 521 27.89 -7.81 5.27
N LEU A 522 27.18 -8.95 5.30
CA LEU A 522 27.75 -10.30 5.26
C LEU A 522 27.07 -11.13 4.16
N PRO A 523 27.78 -12.09 3.55
CA PRO A 523 27.18 -13.01 2.57
C PRO A 523 26.07 -13.86 3.22
N VAL A 524 25.06 -14.26 2.44
CA VAL A 524 23.94 -15.10 2.90
C VAL A 524 24.38 -16.43 3.52
N HIS A 525 25.52 -16.99 3.08
CA HIS A 525 26.09 -18.24 3.60
C HIS A 525 27.11 -18.05 4.74
N ASP A 526 27.30 -16.83 5.26
CA ASP A 526 28.13 -16.59 6.43
C ASP A 526 27.50 -17.27 7.67
N ASP A 527 28.34 -17.96 8.46
CA ASP A 527 27.87 -18.70 9.66
C ASP A 527 27.11 -17.81 10.66
N LYS A 528 27.53 -16.55 10.81
CA LYS A 528 26.86 -15.59 11.69
C LYS A 528 25.46 -15.22 11.19
N VAL A 529 25.30 -15.10 9.87
CA VAL A 529 24.00 -14.87 9.22
C VAL A 529 23.11 -16.08 9.41
N ILE A 530 23.59 -17.27 9.08
CA ILE A 530 22.85 -18.52 9.19
C ILE A 530 22.32 -18.74 10.63
N ARG A 531 23.19 -18.54 11.63
CA ARG A 531 22.80 -18.68 13.05
C ARG A 531 21.75 -17.64 13.44
N THR A 532 21.92 -16.39 13.04
CA THR A 532 20.98 -15.31 13.37
C THR A 532 19.63 -15.59 12.73
N MET A 533 19.57 -15.93 11.44
CA MET A 533 18.31 -16.22 10.75
C MET A 533 17.62 -17.48 11.25
N ARG A 534 18.38 -18.50 11.66
CA ARG A 534 17.84 -19.69 12.35
C ARG A 534 17.17 -19.32 13.67
N ALA A 535 17.84 -18.52 14.51
CA ALA A 535 17.28 -18.07 15.77
C ALA A 535 15.98 -17.27 15.57
N ILE A 536 15.93 -16.39 14.53
CA ILE A 536 14.72 -15.65 14.15
C ILE A 536 13.61 -16.62 13.80
N LYS A 537 13.87 -17.55 12.87
CA LYS A 537 12.85 -18.51 12.42
C LYS A 537 12.31 -19.35 13.57
N GLU A 538 13.18 -19.91 14.41
CA GLU A 538 12.78 -20.78 15.52
C GLU A 538 12.09 -20.03 16.67
N GLY A 539 12.55 -18.83 16.99
CA GLY A 539 12.09 -18.07 18.14
C GLY A 539 10.94 -17.11 17.88
N LEU A 540 10.71 -16.71 16.62
CA LEU A 540 9.60 -15.81 16.24
C LEU A 540 8.47 -16.51 15.49
N GLN A 541 8.57 -17.82 15.27
CA GLN A 541 7.51 -18.60 14.65
C GLN A 541 6.27 -18.64 15.55
N ILE A 542 5.11 -18.31 14.99
CA ILE A 542 3.81 -18.45 15.63
C ILE A 542 3.42 -19.93 15.64
N ARG A 543 3.16 -20.47 16.84
CA ARG A 543 2.86 -21.90 17.04
C ARG A 543 1.35 -22.14 17.21
N THR A 544 0.58 -21.57 16.29
CA THR A 544 -0.85 -21.81 16.11
C THR A 544 -1.09 -22.37 14.71
N ASP A 545 -2.32 -22.72 14.38
CA ASP A 545 -2.70 -23.20 13.04
C ASP A 545 -2.50 -22.12 11.97
N ILE A 546 -2.45 -20.83 12.36
CA ILE A 546 -2.18 -19.73 11.44
C ILE A 546 -0.71 -19.69 11.02
N GLY A 547 0.23 -19.88 11.96
CA GLY A 547 1.65 -19.83 11.66
C GLY A 547 2.15 -18.39 11.37
N GLY A 548 3.25 -18.28 10.58
CA GLY A 548 3.90 -17.01 10.27
C GLY A 548 4.98 -16.60 11.27
N ILE A 549 5.58 -15.44 11.07
CA ILE A 549 6.71 -14.91 11.86
C ILE A 549 6.33 -13.56 12.47
N ALA A 550 6.61 -13.40 13.78
CA ALA A 550 6.42 -12.14 14.52
C ALA A 550 7.50 -11.11 14.19
N ARG A 551 7.23 -9.82 14.47
CA ARG A 551 8.24 -8.76 14.41
C ARG A 551 9.40 -9.01 15.38
N TYR A 552 9.07 -9.15 16.67
CA TYR A 552 10.00 -9.42 17.76
C TYR A 552 9.30 -10.10 18.95
N THR A 553 10.09 -10.65 19.84
CA THR A 553 9.57 -11.33 21.04
C THR A 553 8.86 -10.34 21.97
N ASN A 554 7.62 -10.66 22.33
CA ASN A 554 6.73 -9.84 23.16
C ASN A 554 6.36 -8.51 22.49
N ASP A 555 6.00 -8.59 21.20
CA ASP A 555 5.48 -7.47 20.44
C ASP A 555 4.11 -7.05 20.99
N TYR A 556 4.00 -5.80 21.45
CA TYR A 556 2.76 -5.27 22.04
C TYR A 556 1.81 -4.64 21.01
N TYR A 557 2.28 -4.43 19.77
CA TYR A 557 1.48 -3.73 18.76
C TYR A 557 0.33 -4.60 18.25
N PHE A 558 -0.91 -4.22 18.57
CA PHE A 558 -2.12 -5.01 18.33
C PHE A 558 -2.08 -6.42 18.96
N GLN A 559 -1.30 -6.62 20.02
CA GLN A 559 -1.10 -7.93 20.64
C GLN A 559 -2.41 -8.66 20.95
N GLN A 560 -2.54 -9.89 20.45
CA GLN A 560 -3.72 -10.74 20.62
C GLN A 560 -3.54 -11.86 21.64
N SER A 561 -2.30 -12.15 22.06
CA SER A 561 -2.02 -13.24 23.01
C SER A 561 -0.99 -12.81 24.05
N SER A 562 -1.17 -13.31 25.28
CA SER A 562 -0.18 -13.21 26.36
C SER A 562 0.73 -14.44 26.47
N GLU A 563 0.49 -15.49 25.68
CA GLU A 563 1.28 -16.74 25.68
C GLU A 563 2.53 -16.57 24.80
N ILE A 564 3.51 -15.79 25.26
CA ILE A 564 4.67 -15.34 24.47
C ILE A 564 5.53 -16.51 23.94
N GLU A 565 5.61 -17.64 24.67
CA GLU A 565 6.35 -18.83 24.20
C GLU A 565 5.71 -19.49 22.98
N LYS A 566 4.39 -19.38 22.83
CA LYS A 566 3.62 -19.91 21.72
C LYS A 566 3.35 -18.87 20.65
N VAL A 567 3.09 -17.65 21.05
CA VAL A 567 2.75 -16.49 20.21
C VAL A 567 3.63 -15.31 20.62
N PRO A 568 4.88 -15.23 20.13
CA PRO A 568 5.83 -14.17 20.50
C PRO A 568 5.36 -12.78 20.08
N GLY A 569 4.43 -12.66 19.17
CA GLY A 569 3.75 -11.48 18.64
C GLY A 569 2.73 -11.92 17.60
N ASN A 570 2.10 -10.99 16.91
CA ASN A 570 1.23 -11.35 15.77
C ASN A 570 2.06 -11.76 14.55
N PRO A 571 1.55 -12.62 13.65
CA PRO A 571 2.23 -12.91 12.39
C PRO A 571 2.17 -11.69 11.45
N TRP A 572 3.33 -11.26 10.96
CA TRP A 572 3.49 -10.20 9.99
C TRP A 572 3.79 -10.77 8.61
N ILE A 573 3.12 -10.27 7.58
CA ILE A 573 3.35 -10.71 6.20
C ILE A 573 4.81 -10.47 5.80
N ILE A 574 5.33 -9.25 6.02
CA ILE A 574 6.72 -8.90 5.64
C ILE A 574 7.75 -9.74 6.40
N CYS A 575 7.58 -9.95 7.71
CA CYS A 575 8.54 -10.71 8.52
C CYS A 575 8.59 -12.17 8.09
N THR A 576 7.44 -12.75 7.75
CA THR A 576 7.32 -14.11 7.22
C THR A 576 8.03 -14.24 5.87
N LEU A 577 7.86 -13.24 4.99
CA LEU A 577 8.51 -13.19 3.68
C LEU A 577 10.02 -12.92 3.77
N TRP A 578 10.51 -12.16 4.75
CA TRP A 578 11.96 -11.97 4.95
C TRP A 578 12.67 -13.28 5.27
N VAL A 579 12.04 -14.15 6.08
CA VAL A 579 12.58 -15.49 6.33
C VAL A 579 12.56 -16.33 5.06
N ALA A 580 11.49 -16.27 4.28
CA ALA A 580 11.40 -16.98 3.00
C ALA A 580 12.46 -16.46 2.00
N ASN A 581 12.70 -15.15 1.92
CA ASN A 581 13.74 -14.58 1.07
C ASN A 581 15.14 -15.07 1.46
N PHE A 582 15.43 -15.17 2.77
CA PHE A 582 16.69 -15.80 3.22
C PHE A 582 16.80 -17.26 2.76
N GLU A 583 15.75 -18.04 2.89
CA GLU A 583 15.74 -19.44 2.45
C GLU A 583 15.90 -19.55 0.92
N ILE A 584 15.30 -18.64 0.13
CA ILE A 584 15.49 -18.58 -1.32
C ILE A 584 16.96 -18.29 -1.67
N ASP A 585 17.52 -17.22 -1.10
CA ASP A 585 18.88 -16.80 -1.45
C ASP A 585 19.95 -17.81 -0.99
N SER A 586 19.71 -18.49 0.13
CA SER A 586 20.58 -19.55 0.66
C SER A 586 20.39 -20.93 0.01
N ALA A 587 19.35 -21.13 -0.80
CA ALA A 587 19.08 -22.40 -1.46
C ALA A 587 20.24 -22.85 -2.36
N SER A 588 20.59 -24.13 -2.30
CA SER A 588 21.63 -24.76 -3.10
C SER A 588 21.08 -25.81 -4.07
N THR A 589 19.85 -26.25 -3.87
CA THR A 589 19.13 -27.23 -4.71
C THR A 589 17.69 -26.79 -4.94
N LEU A 590 17.03 -27.32 -5.96
CA LEU A 590 15.59 -27.08 -6.20
C LEU A 590 14.72 -27.55 -5.03
N ALA A 591 15.14 -28.60 -4.31
CA ALA A 591 14.43 -29.10 -3.14
C ALA A 591 14.42 -28.09 -1.98
N ASP A 592 15.45 -27.24 -1.86
CA ASP A 592 15.51 -26.21 -0.82
C ASP A 592 14.44 -25.12 -1.04
N LEU A 593 13.92 -24.97 -2.25
CA LEU A 593 12.88 -23.99 -2.60
C LEU A 593 11.45 -24.43 -2.19
N GLU A 594 11.26 -25.69 -1.77
CA GLU A 594 9.93 -26.17 -1.35
C GLU A 594 9.40 -25.46 -0.08
N GLY A 595 10.28 -25.07 0.84
CA GLY A 595 9.93 -24.26 2.02
C GLY A 595 9.39 -22.90 1.63
N PRO A 596 10.20 -22.08 0.94
CA PRO A 596 9.76 -20.78 0.41
C PRO A 596 8.48 -20.84 -0.43
N LYS A 597 8.32 -21.83 -1.30
CA LYS A 597 7.11 -22.02 -2.10
C LYS A 597 5.86 -22.19 -1.23
N ARG A 598 5.96 -22.97 -0.13
CA ARG A 598 4.88 -23.09 0.85
C ARG A 598 4.60 -21.77 1.57
N THR A 599 5.63 -20.99 1.87
CA THR A 599 5.45 -19.65 2.48
C THR A 599 4.75 -18.69 1.52
N LEU A 600 5.08 -18.71 0.25
CA LEU A 600 4.36 -17.92 -0.76
C LEU A 600 2.88 -18.32 -0.87
N GLN A 601 2.59 -19.62 -0.81
CA GLN A 601 1.20 -20.10 -0.78
C GLN A 601 0.49 -19.69 0.52
N TRP A 602 1.19 -19.74 1.67
CA TRP A 602 0.64 -19.27 2.94
C TRP A 602 0.17 -17.80 2.88
N VAL A 603 0.93 -16.92 2.20
CA VAL A 603 0.51 -15.52 2.00
C VAL A 603 -0.78 -15.43 1.20
N VAL A 604 -0.91 -16.26 0.15
CA VAL A 604 -2.14 -16.32 -0.67
C VAL A 604 -3.34 -16.78 0.16
N ASP A 605 -3.14 -17.81 1.00
CA ASP A 605 -4.20 -18.40 1.81
C ASP A 605 -4.69 -17.48 2.94
N HIS A 606 -3.88 -16.48 3.33
CA HIS A 606 -4.19 -15.51 4.37
C HIS A 606 -4.45 -14.08 3.84
N ALA A 607 -4.54 -13.91 2.52
CA ALA A 607 -5.02 -12.68 1.92
C ALA A 607 -6.53 -12.52 2.11
N LEU A 608 -7.03 -11.29 2.05
CA LEU A 608 -8.47 -11.06 1.90
C LEU A 608 -9.00 -11.77 0.65
N PRO A 609 -10.29 -12.14 0.57
CA PRO A 609 -10.86 -12.77 -0.62
C PRO A 609 -10.58 -12.02 -1.93
N SER A 610 -10.49 -10.70 -1.86
CA SER A 610 -10.12 -9.82 -2.98
C SER A 610 -8.62 -9.83 -3.33
N GLY A 611 -7.78 -10.53 -2.57
CA GLY A 611 -6.33 -10.55 -2.75
C GLY A 611 -5.58 -9.39 -2.09
N VAL A 612 -6.23 -8.59 -1.26
CA VAL A 612 -5.57 -7.53 -0.48
C VAL A 612 -4.77 -8.14 0.67
N LEU A 613 -3.52 -7.70 0.86
CA LEU A 613 -2.65 -8.14 1.95
C LEU A 613 -2.65 -7.12 3.09
N PRO A 614 -2.90 -7.56 4.32
CA PRO A 614 -2.82 -6.71 5.51
C PRO A 614 -1.37 -6.54 5.98
N GLU A 615 -1.18 -5.72 7.00
CA GLU A 615 0.08 -5.61 7.73
C GLU A 615 0.35 -6.88 8.54
N GLN A 616 -0.60 -7.29 9.36
CA GLN A 616 -0.49 -8.43 10.26
C GLN A 616 -1.81 -9.20 10.34
N LEU A 617 -1.74 -10.38 10.92
CA LEU A 617 -2.87 -11.28 11.09
C LEU A 617 -3.12 -11.57 12.57
N ASN A 618 -4.36 -11.85 12.90
CA ASN A 618 -4.70 -12.43 14.20
C ASN A 618 -4.13 -13.87 14.29
N PRO A 619 -3.30 -14.17 15.29
CA PRO A 619 -2.67 -15.50 15.41
C PRO A 619 -3.62 -16.64 15.70
N HIS A 620 -4.89 -16.38 16.01
CA HIS A 620 -5.88 -17.40 16.38
C HIS A 620 -6.85 -17.75 15.25
N ASP A 621 -7.23 -16.76 14.42
CA ASP A 621 -8.26 -16.95 13.38
C ASP A 621 -7.83 -16.45 12.00
N GLY A 622 -6.63 -15.83 11.88
CA GLY A 622 -6.10 -15.33 10.61
C GLY A 622 -6.77 -14.05 10.10
N THR A 623 -7.65 -13.42 10.86
CA THR A 623 -8.29 -12.17 10.45
C THR A 623 -7.25 -11.02 10.37
N PRO A 624 -7.43 -10.07 9.42
CA PRO A 624 -6.54 -8.93 9.28
C PRO A 624 -6.52 -8.04 10.52
N LEU A 625 -5.33 -7.63 10.92
CA LEU A 625 -5.09 -6.65 11.97
C LEU A 625 -4.36 -5.43 11.41
N SER A 626 -4.55 -4.27 12.07
CA SER A 626 -3.98 -2.98 11.66
C SER A 626 -4.51 -2.54 10.29
N VAL A 627 -3.66 -2.12 9.37
CA VAL A 627 -4.06 -1.59 8.06
C VAL A 627 -4.11 -2.66 6.97
N ALA A 628 -5.01 -2.49 6.00
CA ALA A 628 -5.08 -3.28 4.78
C ALA A 628 -5.70 -2.45 3.62
N PRO A 629 -5.00 -2.32 2.47
CA PRO A 629 -3.70 -2.91 2.13
C PRO A 629 -2.52 -2.28 2.87
N LEU A 630 -1.47 -3.05 3.15
CA LEU A 630 -0.14 -2.53 3.40
C LEU A 630 0.68 -2.65 2.11
N THR A 631 1.19 -1.53 1.61
CA THR A 631 1.94 -1.50 0.34
C THR A 631 3.21 -2.35 0.42
N TRP A 632 3.89 -2.30 1.55
CA TRP A 632 5.11 -3.08 1.78
C TRP A 632 4.85 -4.59 1.79
N SER A 633 3.70 -5.07 2.33
CA SER A 633 3.33 -6.49 2.24
C SER A 633 3.23 -6.96 0.79
N HIS A 634 2.55 -6.21 -0.06
CA HIS A 634 2.45 -6.51 -1.49
C HIS A 634 3.80 -6.45 -2.21
N ALA A 635 4.60 -5.41 -1.93
CA ALA A 635 5.91 -5.24 -2.56
C ALA A 635 6.89 -6.34 -2.13
N THR A 636 6.91 -6.73 -0.85
CA THR A 636 7.75 -7.84 -0.37
C THR A 636 7.32 -9.16 -1.01
N PHE A 637 6.03 -9.39 -1.22
CA PHE A 637 5.56 -10.57 -1.94
C PHE A 637 6.03 -10.57 -3.41
N VAL A 638 5.97 -9.42 -4.09
CA VAL A 638 6.52 -9.25 -5.45
C VAL A 638 8.01 -9.55 -5.48
N GLN A 639 8.78 -9.02 -4.52
CA GLN A 639 10.21 -9.29 -4.38
C GLN A 639 10.48 -10.78 -4.17
N SER A 640 9.74 -11.43 -3.26
CA SER A 640 9.93 -12.85 -2.95
C SER A 640 9.64 -13.76 -4.15
N VAL A 641 8.59 -13.49 -4.91
CA VAL A 641 8.28 -14.23 -6.16
C VAL A 641 9.38 -14.01 -7.19
N SER A 642 9.85 -12.77 -7.36
CA SER A 642 10.93 -12.45 -8.31
C SER A 642 12.25 -13.11 -7.93
N LYS A 643 12.62 -13.12 -6.64
CA LYS A 643 13.80 -13.84 -6.12
C LYS A 643 13.65 -15.36 -6.34
N TYR A 644 12.47 -15.91 -6.04
CA TYR A 644 12.19 -17.33 -6.22
C TYR A 644 12.40 -17.77 -7.68
N THR A 645 11.79 -17.08 -8.62
CA THR A 645 11.89 -17.43 -10.05
C THR A 645 13.31 -17.29 -10.58
N ALA A 646 14.04 -16.24 -10.16
CA ALA A 646 15.45 -16.04 -10.51
C ALA A 646 16.34 -17.17 -9.96
N LYS A 647 16.13 -17.54 -8.68
CA LYS A 647 16.89 -18.62 -8.03
C LYS A 647 16.57 -19.99 -8.63
N TYR A 648 15.29 -20.25 -8.91
CA TYR A 648 14.87 -21.49 -9.58
C TYR A 648 15.57 -21.66 -10.93
N LYS A 649 15.57 -20.60 -11.75
CA LYS A 649 16.29 -20.59 -13.03
C LYS A 649 17.77 -20.89 -12.86
N GLN A 650 18.44 -20.21 -11.91
CA GLN A 650 19.86 -20.40 -11.63
C GLN A 650 20.19 -21.85 -11.27
N LEU A 651 19.39 -22.47 -10.39
CA LEU A 651 19.57 -23.84 -9.93
C LEU A 651 19.32 -24.85 -11.04
N LEU A 652 18.32 -24.63 -11.89
CA LEU A 652 18.01 -25.46 -13.05
C LEU A 652 19.20 -25.45 -14.06
N GLU A 653 19.72 -24.27 -14.40
CA GLU A 653 20.88 -24.14 -15.28
C GLU A 653 22.16 -24.80 -14.71
N GLN A 654 22.32 -24.82 -13.38
CA GLN A 654 23.41 -25.51 -12.73
C GLN A 654 23.29 -27.05 -12.83
N GLN A 655 22.07 -27.56 -12.69
CA GLN A 655 21.76 -28.98 -12.81
C GLN A 655 22.04 -29.48 -14.22
N ASP A 656 21.56 -28.77 -15.25
CA ASP A 656 21.81 -29.12 -16.67
C ASP A 656 23.30 -29.16 -17.01
N ARG A 657 24.08 -28.15 -16.56
CA ARG A 657 25.56 -28.14 -16.77
C ARG A 657 26.28 -29.27 -16.02
N GLY A 658 25.75 -29.68 -14.87
CA GLY A 658 26.31 -30.82 -14.10
C GLY A 658 26.03 -32.17 -14.74
N GLU A 659 24.96 -32.33 -15.53
CA GLU A 659 24.63 -33.53 -16.29
C GLU A 659 25.43 -33.62 -17.59
N ASP A 660 25.66 -32.52 -18.30
CA ASP A 660 26.47 -32.44 -19.53
C ASP A 660 27.96 -32.69 -19.26
N SER A 661 28.41 -32.55 -18.02
CA SER A 661 29.80 -32.77 -17.63
C SER A 661 30.09 -34.20 -17.11
N ARG A 662 29.10 -35.07 -17.05
CA ARG A 662 29.19 -36.48 -16.70
C ARG A 662 29.01 -37.36 -17.93
#